data_6265e13993c04287f6e2b8c6af599eb0
#
_entry.id   6265e13993c04287f6e2b8c6af599eb0
#
_cell.length_a   1.000
_cell.length_b   1.000
_cell.length_c   1.000
_cell.angle_alpha   90.00
_cell.angle_beta   90.00
_cell.angle_gamma   90.00
#
_symmetry.space_group_name_H-M   'P 1'
#
loop_
_entity.id
_entity.type
_entity.pdbx_description
1 polymer ?
#
loop_
_entity_poly.entity_id
_entity_poly.type
_entity_poly.pdbx_seq_one_letter_code
_entity_poly.pdbx_strand_id
1 'polypeptide(L)'
;MGGKGDDRMGDTLWGYIVRTAARITERAFEGIGTLREWCDERDTRKREFMQMMGLEPMPERCDLDPITLGDFSGRGYRVEKVAYRILPDVWGSAHIYRPDPMPEGKSPAILYLCGHKPIGTHGYQQHGIMWARRGYICLLFDTIEQGDNPGDHHGLYYGRRFDWISLGYTPAGGELWNSIRALDLLLSLPEVDRDRVGATGISGGGAHSLFLAVADERVKAVASVAGTDSIETLVGHRHVWGHCDCMMPFNIYRRDTSELFALIAPRPLLLCFAIHDSLYTPAGWRGMYERIRKIYELYGKPDKCRLFEYPGPHSYQPETIEAISKWFDEHLAGEERPMIGLGEEEHEERTTTVFNGAPPEPDRLCLLPELKTRRGRVRLPSSLDEWEEAKKELRRRLLEAPLNWIERSEERLSMEMIGDYMEGERRHLVYKGEIEGVEVWLELITPKEPMGELVLAVLNPGESVREVMGRVGGWYPYAVFEPRGAGLSAPDPSNAIDFRHLVRSALWVGLTWTTIAIHDILKAIRFLRGEFEWRRIFLYGKGDAGVACVYAAALDEEVGGVVADSIPTTHLEGGHIIGILKVLDIPQALGMVAPRYLGLVNFGPYRSLWTERLYDRLGIRDRLFIGGLREAVGRMIGMGSRGA
;
A
#
# COMPACT_ATOMS: atom_id res chain seq x y z
N MET A 1 7.44 -15.55 32.58
CA MET A 1 8.78 -14.92 32.78
C MET A 1 8.71 -13.57 32.07
N GLY A 2 8.49 -12.49 32.84
CA GLY A 2 8.43 -11.13 32.34
C GLY A 2 9.82 -10.68 31.89
N GLY A 3 10.04 -10.66 30.58
CA GLY A 3 11.22 -10.05 29.98
C GLY A 3 11.17 -8.55 30.19
N LYS A 4 12.22 -7.98 30.77
CA LYS A 4 12.58 -6.58 30.63
C LYS A 4 13.00 -6.38 29.16
N GLY A 5 12.02 -6.30 28.29
CA GLY A 5 12.15 -6.01 26.89
C GLY A 5 11.47 -4.70 26.61
N ASP A 6 12.30 -3.71 26.43
CA ASP A 6 12.11 -2.71 25.40
C ASP A 6 11.57 -1.33 25.76
N ASP A 7 12.24 -0.66 26.69
CA ASP A 7 12.21 0.83 26.74
C ASP A 7 12.90 1.48 25.51
N ARG A 8 13.60 0.71 24.66
CA ARG A 8 14.20 1.18 23.40
C ARG A 8 13.22 1.18 22.20
N MET A 9 12.02 0.63 22.35
CA MET A 9 11.05 0.59 21.25
C MET A 9 10.54 2.00 20.88
N GLY A 10 10.61 2.96 21.80
CA GLY A 10 10.23 4.35 21.57
C GLY A 10 11.06 5.09 20.51
N ASP A 11 12.36 4.79 20.45
CA ASP A 11 13.34 5.58 19.69
C ASP A 11 13.70 5.00 18.34
N THR A 12 13.05 3.90 17.92
CA THR A 12 13.34 3.19 16.67
C THR A 12 12.32 3.53 15.57
N LEU A 13 12.71 3.27 14.33
CA LEU A 13 11.79 3.37 13.18
C LEU A 13 10.53 2.48 13.36
N TRP A 14 10.67 1.31 13.99
CA TRP A 14 9.53 0.46 14.35
C TRP A 14 8.57 1.16 15.31
N GLY A 15 9.09 1.75 16.40
CA GLY A 15 8.29 2.53 17.35
C GLY A 15 7.51 3.67 16.67
N TYR A 16 8.14 4.35 15.72
CA TYR A 16 7.47 5.39 14.91
C TYR A 16 6.29 4.82 14.09
N ILE A 17 6.47 3.67 13.42
CA ILE A 17 5.42 3.02 12.63
C ILE A 17 4.26 2.61 13.54
N VAL A 18 4.53 2.03 14.72
CA VAL A 18 3.51 1.64 15.72
C VAL A 18 2.74 2.87 16.23
N ARG A 19 3.43 3.95 16.62
CA ARG A 19 2.76 5.19 17.04
C ARG A 19 1.92 5.81 15.92
N THR A 20 2.39 5.72 14.68
CA THR A 20 1.62 6.18 13.51
C THR A 20 0.36 5.35 13.32
N ALA A 21 0.43 4.03 13.48
CA ALA A 21 -0.73 3.14 13.43
C ALA A 21 -1.76 3.47 14.52
N ALA A 22 -1.31 3.68 15.76
CA ALA A 22 -2.18 4.06 16.87
C ALA A 22 -2.88 5.41 16.60
N ARG A 23 -2.16 6.42 16.12
CA ARG A 23 -2.73 7.74 15.76
C ARG A 23 -3.75 7.64 14.61
N ILE A 24 -3.53 6.78 13.62
CA ILE A 24 -4.50 6.54 12.55
C ILE A 24 -5.81 5.99 13.13
N THR A 25 -5.72 4.98 14.01
CA THR A 25 -6.90 4.38 14.64
C THR A 25 -7.60 5.35 15.62
N GLU A 26 -6.85 6.14 16.38
CA GLU A 26 -7.38 7.15 17.30
C GLU A 26 -8.16 8.25 16.57
N ARG A 27 -7.66 8.70 15.42
CA ARG A 27 -8.27 9.74 14.60
C ARG A 27 -9.33 9.24 13.63
N ALA A 28 -9.64 7.95 13.66
CA ALA A 28 -10.68 7.39 12.81
C ALA A 28 -12.01 8.13 13.02
N PHE A 29 -12.61 8.59 11.91
CA PHE A 29 -13.85 9.39 11.90
C PHE A 29 -13.73 10.77 12.54
N GLU A 30 -12.52 11.33 12.74
CA GLU A 30 -12.37 12.71 13.19
C GLU A 30 -13.15 13.66 12.26
N GLY A 31 -13.99 14.54 12.85
CA GLY A 31 -14.88 15.44 12.12
C GLY A 31 -16.20 14.82 11.63
N ILE A 32 -16.47 13.54 11.92
CA ILE A 32 -17.73 12.87 11.56
C ILE A 32 -18.58 12.66 12.81
N GLY A 33 -19.57 13.52 13.01
CA GLY A 33 -20.56 13.42 14.09
C GLY A 33 -22.01 13.29 13.61
N THR A 34 -22.25 13.52 12.29
CA THR A 34 -23.59 13.49 11.69
C THR A 34 -23.61 12.70 10.39
N LEU A 35 -24.80 12.22 10.02
CA LEU A 35 -24.99 11.51 8.74
C LEU A 35 -24.61 12.39 7.53
N ARG A 36 -24.86 13.69 7.61
CA ARG A 36 -24.53 14.63 6.54
C ARG A 36 -23.01 14.67 6.32
N GLU A 37 -22.23 14.89 7.36
CA GLU A 37 -20.75 14.91 7.29
C GLU A 37 -20.20 13.60 6.73
N TRP A 38 -20.77 12.46 7.16
CA TRP A 38 -20.41 11.16 6.60
C TRP A 38 -20.71 11.07 5.10
N CYS A 39 -21.93 11.46 4.68
CA CYS A 39 -22.32 11.40 3.27
C CYS A 39 -21.49 12.34 2.39
N ASP A 40 -21.11 13.49 2.88
CA ASP A 40 -20.28 14.47 2.15
C ASP A 40 -18.86 13.92 1.88
N GLU A 41 -18.33 13.06 2.76
CA GLU A 41 -17.00 12.47 2.60
C GLU A 41 -16.99 11.05 1.99
N ARG A 42 -18.11 10.34 2.02
CA ARG A 42 -18.20 8.91 1.68
C ARG A 42 -17.61 8.58 0.30
N ASP A 43 -17.94 9.36 -0.72
CA ASP A 43 -17.48 9.11 -2.08
C ASP A 43 -15.98 9.40 -2.24
N THR A 44 -15.44 10.36 -1.50
CA THR A 44 -14.01 10.63 -1.45
C THR A 44 -13.27 9.46 -0.79
N ARG A 45 -13.74 8.98 0.35
CA ARG A 45 -13.17 7.82 1.06
C ARG A 45 -13.23 6.54 0.21
N LYS A 46 -14.32 6.35 -0.56
CA LYS A 46 -14.43 5.22 -1.50
C LYS A 46 -13.39 5.32 -2.63
N ARG A 47 -13.17 6.50 -3.21
CA ARG A 47 -12.10 6.72 -4.21
C ARG A 47 -10.71 6.49 -3.62
N GLU A 48 -10.45 6.98 -2.41
CA GLU A 48 -9.20 6.74 -1.69
C GLU A 48 -8.97 5.23 -1.49
N PHE A 49 -9.99 4.48 -1.06
CA PHE A 49 -9.91 3.02 -0.96
C PHE A 49 -9.54 2.38 -2.31
N MET A 50 -10.19 2.76 -3.40
CA MET A 50 -9.88 2.22 -4.73
C MET A 50 -8.45 2.58 -5.17
N GLN A 51 -7.94 3.75 -4.81
CA GLN A 51 -6.54 4.14 -5.05
C GLN A 51 -5.56 3.31 -4.21
N MET A 52 -5.88 3.07 -2.94
CA MET A 52 -5.09 2.22 -2.04
C MET A 52 -5.02 0.76 -2.53
N MET A 53 -6.08 0.29 -3.21
CA MET A 53 -6.13 -1.01 -3.88
C MET A 53 -5.45 -1.01 -5.26
N GLY A 54 -4.96 0.13 -5.72
CA GLY A 54 -4.35 0.26 -7.06
C GLY A 54 -5.36 0.17 -8.21
N LEU A 55 -6.65 0.31 -7.93
CA LEU A 55 -7.77 0.17 -8.87
C LEU A 55 -8.38 1.51 -9.32
N GLU A 56 -7.70 2.61 -9.11
CA GLU A 56 -8.12 3.92 -9.62
C GLU A 56 -7.09 4.42 -10.67
N PRO A 57 -7.50 4.60 -11.93
CA PRO A 57 -8.78 4.17 -12.50
C PRO A 57 -8.91 2.63 -12.55
N MET A 58 -10.14 2.13 -12.43
CA MET A 58 -10.41 0.70 -12.59
C MET A 58 -10.01 0.20 -13.99
N PRO A 59 -9.58 -1.07 -14.12
CA PRO A 59 -9.40 -1.68 -15.43
C PRO A 59 -10.70 -1.65 -16.25
N GLU A 60 -10.56 -1.55 -17.56
CA GLU A 60 -11.72 -1.63 -18.46
C GLU A 60 -12.31 -3.05 -18.43
N ARG A 61 -13.63 -3.15 -18.30
CA ARG A 61 -14.32 -4.44 -18.34
C ARG A 61 -14.32 -4.98 -19.76
N CYS A 62 -13.84 -6.21 -19.92
CA CYS A 62 -14.03 -7.00 -21.15
C CYS A 62 -15.26 -7.91 -21.01
N ASP A 63 -15.70 -8.52 -22.11
CA ASP A 63 -16.68 -9.59 -22.06
C ASP A 63 -16.17 -10.75 -21.19
N LEU A 64 -17.06 -11.43 -20.49
CA LEU A 64 -16.70 -12.53 -19.61
C LEU A 64 -16.33 -13.79 -20.38
N ASP A 65 -16.86 -13.99 -21.57
CA ASP A 65 -16.69 -15.17 -22.45
C ASP A 65 -16.70 -16.49 -21.64
N PRO A 66 -17.74 -16.79 -20.84
CA PRO A 66 -17.72 -17.95 -19.95
C PRO A 66 -17.70 -19.24 -20.77
N ILE A 67 -16.79 -20.16 -20.41
CA ILE A 67 -16.62 -21.47 -21.02
C ILE A 67 -16.85 -22.53 -19.97
N THR A 68 -17.86 -23.39 -20.16
CA THR A 68 -18.08 -24.55 -19.33
C THR A 68 -17.07 -25.64 -19.70
N LEU A 69 -16.20 -26.02 -18.77
CA LEU A 69 -15.13 -27.00 -18.94
C LEU A 69 -15.45 -28.37 -18.31
N GLY A 70 -16.66 -28.54 -17.82
CA GLY A 70 -17.16 -29.78 -17.24
C GLY A 70 -18.11 -29.52 -16.08
N ASP A 71 -18.63 -30.61 -15.54
CA ASP A 71 -19.56 -30.58 -14.43
C ASP A 71 -19.37 -31.80 -13.52
N PHE A 72 -19.91 -31.72 -12.34
CA PHE A 72 -20.07 -32.84 -11.40
C PHE A 72 -21.28 -32.57 -10.49
N SER A 73 -21.75 -33.57 -9.79
CA SER A 73 -22.93 -33.45 -8.95
C SER A 73 -22.89 -34.39 -7.77
N GLY A 74 -23.73 -34.11 -6.78
CA GLY A 74 -23.99 -34.94 -5.63
C GLY A 74 -25.44 -34.81 -5.17
N ARG A 75 -25.76 -35.37 -4.02
CA ARG A 75 -27.12 -35.33 -3.51
C ARG A 75 -27.55 -33.90 -3.17
N GLY A 76 -28.53 -33.37 -3.92
CA GLY A 76 -29.15 -32.06 -3.69
C GLY A 76 -28.36 -30.89 -4.25
N TYR A 77 -27.36 -31.15 -5.13
CA TYR A 77 -26.61 -30.09 -5.80
C TYR A 77 -25.99 -30.58 -7.12
N ARG A 78 -25.72 -29.63 -7.98
CA ARG A 78 -24.88 -29.78 -9.18
C ARG A 78 -23.86 -28.65 -9.27
N VAL A 79 -22.71 -28.93 -9.87
CA VAL A 79 -21.60 -27.95 -10.01
C VAL A 79 -21.18 -27.87 -11.45
N GLU A 80 -21.03 -26.66 -11.93
CA GLU A 80 -20.49 -26.36 -13.25
C GLU A 80 -19.08 -25.75 -13.06
N LYS A 81 -18.08 -26.25 -13.80
CA LYS A 81 -16.72 -25.73 -13.87
C LYS A 81 -16.62 -24.72 -14.99
N VAL A 82 -16.27 -23.48 -14.69
CA VAL A 82 -16.32 -22.37 -15.63
C VAL A 82 -14.98 -21.64 -15.68
N ALA A 83 -14.45 -21.45 -16.90
CA ALA A 83 -13.43 -20.43 -17.17
C ALA A 83 -14.11 -19.13 -17.57
N TYR A 84 -13.61 -17.97 -17.12
CA TYR A 84 -14.13 -16.67 -17.48
C TYR A 84 -13.03 -15.62 -17.59
N ARG A 85 -13.23 -14.56 -18.39
CA ARG A 85 -12.21 -13.50 -18.55
C ARG A 85 -12.22 -12.50 -17.40
N ILE A 86 -11.07 -12.37 -16.75
CA ILE A 86 -10.78 -11.33 -15.76
C ILE A 86 -10.34 -10.03 -16.48
N LEU A 87 -9.48 -10.17 -17.48
CA LEU A 87 -9.00 -9.17 -18.44
C LEU A 87 -9.00 -9.78 -19.85
N PRO A 88 -8.82 -9.02 -20.94
CA PRO A 88 -8.95 -9.55 -22.31
C PRO A 88 -8.18 -10.83 -22.61
N ASP A 89 -7.02 -11.02 -21.96
CA ASP A 89 -6.13 -12.17 -22.12
C ASP A 89 -5.77 -12.86 -20.80
N VAL A 90 -6.60 -12.65 -19.75
CA VAL A 90 -6.43 -13.27 -18.43
C VAL A 90 -7.68 -14.03 -18.05
N TRP A 91 -7.53 -15.32 -17.82
CA TRP A 91 -8.60 -16.22 -17.41
C TRP A 91 -8.66 -16.43 -15.89
N GLY A 92 -9.86 -16.60 -15.38
CA GLY A 92 -10.16 -17.08 -14.03
C GLY A 92 -10.92 -18.38 -14.07
N SER A 93 -10.79 -19.16 -13.00
CA SER A 93 -11.53 -20.41 -12.77
C SER A 93 -12.61 -20.22 -11.73
N ALA A 94 -13.77 -20.83 -11.93
CA ALA A 94 -14.88 -20.79 -10.99
C ALA A 94 -15.68 -22.10 -10.95
N HIS A 95 -16.32 -22.35 -9.81
CA HIS A 95 -17.31 -23.40 -9.59
C HIS A 95 -18.65 -22.76 -9.26
N ILE A 96 -19.68 -23.08 -10.04
CA ILE A 96 -21.05 -22.59 -9.83
C ILE A 96 -21.85 -23.75 -9.25
N TYR A 97 -22.11 -23.70 -7.95
CA TYR A 97 -22.94 -24.65 -7.23
C TYR A 97 -24.41 -24.24 -7.32
N ARG A 98 -25.26 -25.15 -7.79
CA ARG A 98 -26.69 -24.95 -7.91
C ARG A 98 -27.47 -25.97 -7.11
N PRO A 99 -28.62 -25.64 -6.52
CA PRO A 99 -29.56 -26.62 -6.00
C PRO A 99 -29.97 -27.64 -7.06
N ASP A 100 -30.22 -28.87 -6.66
CA ASP A 100 -30.80 -29.90 -7.52
C ASP A 100 -31.87 -30.69 -6.74
N PRO A 101 -33.16 -30.52 -7.04
CA PRO A 101 -33.72 -29.68 -8.12
C PRO A 101 -33.60 -28.16 -7.86
N MET A 102 -33.54 -27.38 -8.93
CA MET A 102 -33.61 -25.91 -8.84
C MET A 102 -34.95 -25.45 -8.31
N PRO A 103 -34.99 -24.47 -7.37
CA PRO A 103 -36.21 -23.80 -6.95
C PRO A 103 -36.91 -23.11 -8.13
N GLU A 104 -38.22 -22.92 -8.02
CA GLU A 104 -38.98 -22.11 -8.98
C GLU A 104 -38.59 -20.62 -8.86
N GLY A 105 -38.46 -19.95 -10.01
CA GLY A 105 -38.11 -18.53 -10.09
C GLY A 105 -36.62 -18.26 -9.89
N LYS A 106 -36.31 -17.03 -9.45
CA LYS A 106 -34.92 -16.60 -9.21
C LYS A 106 -34.48 -16.88 -7.78
N SER A 107 -33.28 -17.43 -7.65
CA SER A 107 -32.67 -17.78 -6.37
C SER A 107 -31.77 -16.65 -5.84
N PRO A 108 -31.70 -16.47 -4.51
CA PRO A 108 -30.64 -15.68 -3.91
C PRO A 108 -29.28 -16.34 -4.15
N ALA A 109 -28.21 -15.56 -4.15
CA ALA A 109 -26.88 -16.06 -4.47
C ALA A 109 -25.81 -15.62 -3.46
N ILE A 110 -24.79 -16.45 -3.32
CA ILE A 110 -23.61 -16.19 -2.50
C ILE A 110 -22.38 -16.24 -3.37
N LEU A 111 -21.59 -15.15 -3.37
CA LEU A 111 -20.21 -15.18 -3.81
C LEU A 111 -19.35 -15.59 -2.60
N TYR A 112 -18.76 -16.77 -2.68
CA TYR A 112 -17.88 -17.27 -1.63
C TYR A 112 -16.43 -17.01 -2.00
N LEU A 113 -15.75 -16.20 -1.17
CA LEU A 113 -14.36 -15.83 -1.33
C LEU A 113 -13.49 -16.78 -0.50
N CYS A 114 -12.61 -17.49 -1.16
CA CYS A 114 -11.78 -18.50 -0.52
C CYS A 114 -10.71 -17.84 0.38
N GLY A 115 -10.46 -18.43 1.54
CA GLY A 115 -9.27 -18.12 2.33
C GLY A 115 -8.03 -18.71 1.64
N HIS A 116 -6.85 -18.23 2.01
CA HIS A 116 -5.62 -18.61 1.32
C HIS A 116 -5.18 -20.04 1.64
N LYS A 117 -5.55 -20.95 0.76
CA LYS A 117 -5.06 -22.33 0.72
C LYS A 117 -4.54 -22.63 -0.68
N PRO A 118 -3.39 -23.30 -0.83
CA PRO A 118 -2.84 -23.62 -2.17
C PRO A 118 -3.81 -24.38 -3.09
N ILE A 119 -4.69 -25.18 -2.50
CA ILE A 119 -5.71 -25.96 -3.21
C ILE A 119 -6.98 -25.16 -3.59
N GLY A 120 -7.01 -23.84 -3.30
CA GLY A 120 -8.07 -22.93 -3.73
C GLY A 120 -9.48 -23.43 -3.44
N THR A 121 -10.36 -23.34 -4.44
CA THR A 121 -11.79 -23.72 -4.37
C THR A 121 -12.01 -25.17 -3.96
N HIS A 122 -11.08 -26.09 -4.28
CA HIS A 122 -11.16 -27.49 -3.83
C HIS A 122 -11.24 -27.59 -2.30
N GLY A 123 -10.45 -26.79 -1.57
CA GLY A 123 -10.44 -26.77 -0.11
C GLY A 123 -11.66 -26.14 0.55
N TYR A 124 -12.58 -25.57 -0.25
CA TYR A 124 -13.80 -24.90 0.21
C TYR A 124 -15.08 -25.47 -0.40
N GLN A 125 -15.01 -26.57 -1.12
CA GLN A 125 -16.15 -27.19 -1.81
C GLN A 125 -17.36 -27.45 -0.89
N GLN A 126 -17.12 -27.77 0.39
CA GLN A 126 -18.17 -28.00 1.38
C GLN A 126 -19.08 -26.77 1.58
N HIS A 127 -18.52 -25.57 1.45
CA HIS A 127 -19.31 -24.33 1.52
C HIS A 127 -20.23 -24.19 0.31
N GLY A 128 -19.73 -24.45 -0.90
CA GLY A 128 -20.56 -24.46 -2.11
C GLY A 128 -21.70 -25.47 -2.04
N ILE A 129 -21.40 -26.71 -1.59
CA ILE A 129 -22.38 -27.77 -1.38
C ILE A 129 -23.44 -27.37 -0.38
N MET A 130 -23.02 -26.83 0.77
CA MET A 130 -23.92 -26.37 1.82
C MET A 130 -24.89 -25.28 1.32
N TRP A 131 -24.38 -24.25 0.64
CA TRP A 131 -25.22 -23.16 0.13
C TRP A 131 -26.20 -23.66 -0.94
N ALA A 132 -25.76 -24.53 -1.85
CA ALA A 132 -26.64 -25.13 -2.86
C ALA A 132 -27.77 -25.93 -2.22
N ARG A 133 -27.47 -26.80 -1.25
CA ARG A 133 -28.49 -27.56 -0.50
C ARG A 133 -29.48 -26.68 0.29
N ARG A 134 -29.05 -25.47 0.63
CA ARG A 134 -29.92 -24.44 1.25
C ARG A 134 -30.73 -23.63 0.23
N GLY A 135 -30.64 -23.95 -1.06
CA GLY A 135 -31.40 -23.28 -2.12
C GLY A 135 -30.78 -21.96 -2.60
N TYR A 136 -29.51 -21.70 -2.31
CA TYR A 136 -28.76 -20.59 -2.88
C TYR A 136 -27.94 -21.05 -4.09
N ILE A 137 -27.75 -20.17 -5.05
CA ILE A 137 -26.67 -20.36 -6.05
C ILE A 137 -25.39 -19.86 -5.42
N CYS A 138 -24.35 -20.69 -5.38
CA CYS A 138 -23.07 -20.31 -4.78
C CYS A 138 -21.96 -20.36 -5.84
N LEU A 139 -21.21 -19.27 -5.99
CA LEU A 139 -20.03 -19.22 -6.84
C LEU A 139 -18.78 -19.14 -5.97
N LEU A 140 -17.88 -20.13 -6.16
CA LEU A 140 -16.51 -20.13 -5.65
C LEU A 140 -15.57 -19.88 -6.83
N PHE A 141 -14.48 -19.16 -6.62
CA PHE A 141 -13.47 -18.91 -7.65
C PHE A 141 -12.07 -18.93 -7.05
N ASP A 142 -11.10 -19.33 -7.85
CA ASP A 142 -9.70 -19.26 -7.48
C ASP A 142 -9.15 -17.87 -7.72
N THR A 143 -8.34 -17.39 -6.79
CA THR A 143 -7.62 -16.14 -6.90
C THR A 143 -6.13 -16.39 -7.18
N ILE A 144 -5.31 -15.34 -7.17
CA ILE A 144 -3.89 -15.42 -7.53
C ILE A 144 -3.15 -16.40 -6.59
N GLU A 145 -2.35 -17.31 -7.17
CA GLU A 145 -1.58 -18.34 -6.47
C GLU A 145 -2.45 -19.38 -5.72
N GLN A 146 -3.68 -19.60 -6.16
CA GLN A 146 -4.59 -20.58 -5.57
C GLN A 146 -5.25 -21.46 -6.63
N GLY A 147 -5.42 -22.75 -6.32
CA GLY A 147 -6.09 -23.70 -7.18
C GLY A 147 -5.51 -23.71 -8.60
N ASP A 148 -6.36 -23.44 -9.57
CA ASP A 148 -5.99 -23.40 -10.97
C ASP A 148 -5.32 -22.09 -11.44
N ASN A 149 -5.24 -21.08 -10.59
CA ASN A 149 -4.74 -19.75 -10.97
C ASN A 149 -3.29 -19.55 -10.54
N PRO A 150 -2.31 -19.53 -11.47
CA PRO A 150 -0.93 -19.21 -11.15
C PRO A 150 -0.76 -17.74 -10.77
N GLY A 151 0.38 -17.40 -10.21
CA GLY A 151 0.75 -16.04 -9.87
C GLY A 151 1.52 -15.96 -8.56
N ASP A 152 1.68 -14.75 -8.06
CA ASP A 152 2.38 -14.47 -6.80
C ASP A 152 1.57 -13.44 -5.99
N HIS A 153 1.01 -13.85 -4.87
CA HIS A 153 0.37 -12.96 -3.91
C HIS A 153 1.22 -12.72 -2.65
N HIS A 154 2.45 -13.24 -2.63
CA HIS A 154 3.43 -13.06 -1.57
C HIS A 154 4.67 -12.27 -2.05
N GLY A 155 4.55 -11.44 -3.08
CA GLY A 155 5.69 -10.79 -3.71
C GLY A 155 6.49 -9.89 -2.76
N LEU A 156 5.84 -9.11 -1.89
CA LEU A 156 6.51 -8.33 -0.85
C LEU A 156 6.99 -9.22 0.29
N TYR A 157 6.20 -10.26 0.64
CA TYR A 157 6.50 -11.15 1.75
C TYR A 157 7.76 -12.01 1.49
N TYR A 158 7.86 -12.63 0.30
CA TYR A 158 8.95 -13.54 -0.05
C TYR A 158 9.81 -13.06 -1.22
N GLY A 159 9.18 -12.47 -2.25
CA GLY A 159 9.78 -12.19 -3.55
C GLY A 159 10.56 -10.89 -3.63
N ARG A 160 10.55 -10.04 -2.59
CA ARG A 160 11.14 -8.69 -2.61
C ARG A 160 10.69 -7.84 -3.81
N ARG A 161 9.43 -8.00 -4.26
CA ARG A 161 8.81 -7.25 -5.34
C ARG A 161 8.49 -5.82 -4.92
N PHE A 162 9.51 -5.08 -4.48
CA PHE A 162 9.35 -3.68 -4.05
C PHE A 162 9.00 -2.75 -5.22
N ASP A 163 9.23 -3.17 -6.47
CA ASP A 163 8.71 -2.54 -7.67
C ASP A 163 7.19 -2.36 -7.63
N TRP A 164 6.44 -3.27 -7.01
CA TRP A 164 4.99 -3.16 -6.83
C TRP A 164 4.59 -1.92 -6.03
N ILE A 165 5.40 -1.52 -5.06
CA ILE A 165 5.17 -0.29 -4.28
C ILE A 165 5.14 0.91 -5.23
N SER A 166 6.16 1.04 -6.06
CA SER A 166 6.29 2.16 -7.00
C SER A 166 5.23 2.15 -8.11
N LEU A 167 4.82 0.97 -8.55
CA LEU A 167 3.70 0.79 -9.48
C LEU A 167 2.36 1.17 -8.84
N GLY A 168 2.25 1.17 -7.51
CA GLY A 168 0.97 1.25 -6.80
C GLY A 168 0.10 0.04 -7.09
N TYR A 169 0.73 -1.12 -7.28
CA TYR A 169 0.08 -2.41 -7.43
C TYR A 169 0.16 -3.17 -6.10
N THR A 170 -0.97 -3.70 -5.67
CA THR A 170 -1.03 -4.64 -4.56
C THR A 170 -1.79 -5.90 -4.99
N PRO A 171 -1.36 -7.11 -4.60
CA PRO A 171 -2.14 -8.33 -4.81
C PRO A 171 -3.59 -8.19 -4.31
N ALA A 172 -3.82 -7.44 -3.22
CA ALA A 172 -5.16 -7.14 -2.72
C ALA A 172 -6.05 -6.51 -3.81
N GLY A 173 -5.53 -5.55 -4.58
CA GLY A 173 -6.25 -4.96 -5.70
C GLY A 173 -6.43 -5.94 -6.86
N GLY A 174 -5.43 -6.81 -7.09
CA GLY A 174 -5.53 -7.88 -8.09
C GLY A 174 -6.69 -8.84 -7.80
N GLU A 175 -6.76 -9.32 -6.58
CA GLU A 175 -7.82 -10.23 -6.15
C GLU A 175 -9.18 -9.54 -6.03
N LEU A 176 -9.22 -8.26 -5.60
CA LEU A 176 -10.44 -7.49 -5.61
C LEU A 176 -11.01 -7.34 -7.04
N TRP A 177 -10.15 -7.07 -8.03
CA TRP A 177 -10.59 -7.02 -9.41
C TRP A 177 -11.14 -8.37 -9.89
N ASN A 178 -10.47 -9.48 -9.57
CA ASN A 178 -11.00 -10.82 -9.85
C ASN A 178 -12.34 -11.06 -9.15
N SER A 179 -12.49 -10.65 -7.88
CA SER A 179 -13.74 -10.75 -7.13
C SER A 179 -14.89 -9.97 -7.80
N ILE A 180 -14.62 -8.76 -8.33
CA ILE A 180 -15.60 -7.97 -9.10
C ILE A 180 -15.99 -8.70 -10.38
N ARG A 181 -15.05 -9.34 -11.09
CA ARG A 181 -15.34 -10.10 -12.31
C ARG A 181 -16.10 -11.41 -12.02
N ALA A 182 -15.79 -12.08 -10.91
CA ALA A 182 -16.56 -13.23 -10.43
C ALA A 182 -18.00 -12.84 -10.04
N LEU A 183 -18.19 -11.65 -9.45
CA LEU A 183 -19.52 -11.09 -9.22
C LEU A 183 -20.25 -10.78 -10.54
N ASP A 184 -19.54 -10.25 -11.55
CA ASP A 184 -20.13 -10.05 -12.89
C ASP A 184 -20.61 -11.39 -13.47
N LEU A 185 -19.82 -12.47 -13.34
CA LEU A 185 -20.20 -13.82 -13.78
C LEU A 185 -21.45 -14.32 -13.01
N LEU A 186 -21.45 -14.22 -11.67
CA LEU A 186 -22.59 -14.66 -10.86
C LEU A 186 -23.88 -13.91 -11.25
N LEU A 187 -23.79 -12.60 -11.47
CA LEU A 187 -24.93 -11.76 -11.86
C LEU A 187 -25.36 -11.94 -13.32
N SER A 188 -24.56 -12.58 -14.17
CA SER A 188 -24.92 -12.90 -15.54
C SER A 188 -25.84 -14.13 -15.65
N LEU A 189 -25.87 -14.97 -14.60
CA LEU A 189 -26.70 -16.17 -14.58
C LEU A 189 -28.19 -15.81 -14.53
N PRO A 190 -29.03 -16.35 -15.44
CA PRO A 190 -30.43 -15.98 -15.55
C PRO A 190 -31.27 -16.37 -14.32
N GLU A 191 -30.86 -17.42 -13.62
CA GLU A 191 -31.52 -17.93 -12.40
C GLU A 191 -31.18 -17.15 -11.13
N VAL A 192 -30.20 -16.22 -11.17
CA VAL A 192 -29.80 -15.41 -10.01
C VAL A 192 -30.71 -14.19 -9.86
N ASP A 193 -31.17 -13.96 -8.64
CA ASP A 193 -31.80 -12.69 -8.25
C ASP A 193 -30.72 -11.66 -7.91
N ARG A 194 -30.57 -10.66 -8.79
CA ARG A 194 -29.55 -9.61 -8.67
C ARG A 194 -29.69 -8.72 -7.44
N ASP A 195 -30.86 -8.68 -6.84
CA ASP A 195 -31.13 -7.89 -5.63
C ASP A 195 -30.95 -8.71 -4.33
N ARG A 196 -30.61 -10.00 -4.44
CA ARG A 196 -30.40 -10.92 -3.32
C ARG A 196 -29.06 -11.64 -3.39
N VAL A 197 -27.95 -10.85 -3.49
CA VAL A 197 -26.58 -11.38 -3.59
C VAL A 197 -25.77 -11.01 -2.37
N GLY A 198 -25.18 -12.01 -1.73
CA GLY A 198 -24.27 -11.86 -0.58
C GLY A 198 -22.84 -12.24 -0.89
N ALA A 199 -21.92 -11.80 -0.03
CA ALA A 199 -20.52 -12.18 -0.07
C ALA A 199 -20.05 -12.68 1.31
N THR A 200 -19.28 -13.76 1.34
CA THR A 200 -18.71 -14.31 2.57
C THR A 200 -17.42 -15.07 2.31
N GLY A 201 -16.61 -15.22 3.34
CA GLY A 201 -15.37 -15.97 3.33
C GLY A 201 -14.65 -15.89 4.67
N ILE A 202 -13.54 -16.61 4.80
CA ILE A 202 -12.72 -16.63 6.02
C ILE A 202 -11.31 -16.13 5.73
N SER A 203 -10.65 -15.49 6.72
CA SER A 203 -9.26 -15.06 6.63
C SER A 203 -9.05 -14.11 5.44
N GLY A 204 -8.18 -14.42 4.49
CA GLY A 204 -8.06 -13.68 3.23
C GLY A 204 -9.41 -13.51 2.53
N GLY A 205 -10.22 -14.57 2.44
CA GLY A 205 -11.58 -14.49 1.88
C GLY A 205 -12.52 -13.62 2.71
N GLY A 206 -12.34 -13.58 4.04
CA GLY A 206 -13.05 -12.67 4.94
C GLY A 206 -12.70 -11.20 4.65
N ALA A 207 -11.42 -10.88 4.49
CA ALA A 207 -10.95 -9.55 4.10
C ALA A 207 -11.50 -9.15 2.72
N HIS A 208 -11.40 -10.06 1.74
CA HIS A 208 -11.90 -9.81 0.38
C HIS A 208 -13.42 -9.67 0.30
N SER A 209 -14.18 -10.32 1.20
CA SER A 209 -15.63 -10.10 1.32
C SER A 209 -15.95 -8.65 1.70
N LEU A 210 -15.16 -8.08 2.63
CA LEU A 210 -15.27 -6.67 3.02
C LEU A 210 -14.82 -5.74 1.89
N PHE A 211 -13.67 -6.00 1.27
CA PHE A 211 -13.15 -5.19 0.16
C PHE A 211 -14.12 -5.15 -1.01
N LEU A 212 -14.69 -6.30 -1.37
CA LEU A 212 -15.68 -6.37 -2.44
C LEU A 212 -16.95 -5.59 -2.10
N ALA A 213 -17.45 -5.71 -0.86
CA ALA A 213 -18.63 -4.98 -0.45
C ALA A 213 -18.42 -3.46 -0.41
N VAL A 214 -17.20 -2.99 -0.10
CA VAL A 214 -16.83 -1.57 -0.23
C VAL A 214 -16.79 -1.13 -1.70
N ALA A 215 -16.16 -1.92 -2.55
CA ALA A 215 -15.95 -1.57 -3.96
C ALA A 215 -17.25 -1.62 -4.78
N ASP A 216 -18.13 -2.60 -4.49
CA ASP A 216 -19.27 -2.91 -5.34
C ASP A 216 -20.59 -3.01 -4.55
N GLU A 217 -21.52 -2.09 -4.83
CA GLU A 217 -22.82 -1.98 -4.14
C GLU A 217 -23.84 -3.05 -4.58
N ARG A 218 -23.50 -3.87 -5.59
CA ARG A 218 -24.31 -5.02 -6.00
C ARG A 218 -24.29 -6.14 -4.94
N VAL A 219 -23.27 -6.18 -4.07
CA VAL A 219 -23.28 -7.02 -2.87
C VAL A 219 -24.26 -6.40 -1.87
N LYS A 220 -25.36 -7.12 -1.57
CA LYS A 220 -26.48 -6.62 -0.74
C LYS A 220 -26.32 -6.93 0.75
N ALA A 221 -25.61 -7.99 1.09
CA ALA A 221 -25.28 -8.36 2.46
C ALA A 221 -23.89 -9.00 2.50
N VAL A 222 -23.16 -8.80 3.59
CA VAL A 222 -21.82 -9.38 3.75
C VAL A 222 -21.68 -10.02 5.14
N ALA A 223 -20.98 -11.16 5.17
CA ALA A 223 -20.54 -11.81 6.40
C ALA A 223 -19.05 -12.14 6.28
N SER A 224 -18.22 -11.49 7.08
CA SER A 224 -16.77 -11.68 7.09
C SER A 224 -16.35 -12.50 8.31
N VAL A 225 -15.58 -13.56 8.09
CA VAL A 225 -15.04 -14.38 9.17
C VAL A 225 -13.55 -14.15 9.29
N ALA A 226 -13.12 -13.64 10.46
CA ALA A 226 -11.71 -13.40 10.78
C ALA A 226 -10.96 -12.71 9.62
N GLY A 227 -11.52 -11.63 9.07
CA GLY A 227 -11.01 -11.00 7.85
C GLY A 227 -9.94 -9.94 8.11
N THR A 228 -10.03 -9.18 9.18
CA THR A 228 -9.09 -8.09 9.50
C THR A 228 -9.31 -7.55 10.91
N ASP A 229 -8.48 -6.59 11.31
CA ASP A 229 -8.52 -5.92 12.61
C ASP A 229 -8.24 -4.42 12.44
N SER A 230 -8.21 -3.61 13.50
CA SER A 230 -7.79 -2.21 13.44
C SER A 230 -6.32 -2.09 13.05
N ILE A 231 -5.93 -0.98 12.41
CA ILE A 231 -4.53 -0.78 12.01
C ILE A 231 -3.59 -0.75 13.21
N GLU A 232 -4.02 -0.17 14.33
CA GLU A 232 -3.26 -0.17 15.58
C GLU A 232 -2.85 -1.58 16.01
N THR A 233 -3.79 -2.52 16.03
CA THR A 233 -3.53 -3.91 16.44
C THR A 233 -2.81 -4.71 15.36
N LEU A 234 -3.17 -4.54 14.08
CA LEU A 234 -2.47 -5.20 12.97
C LEU A 234 -0.98 -4.90 12.98
N VAL A 235 -0.59 -3.65 13.17
CA VAL A 235 0.80 -3.22 13.20
C VAL A 235 1.41 -3.45 14.58
N GLY A 236 0.79 -2.94 15.65
CA GLY A 236 1.36 -2.95 17.00
C GLY A 236 1.61 -4.35 17.56
N HIS A 237 0.72 -5.31 17.25
CA HIS A 237 0.88 -6.71 17.65
C HIS A 237 1.58 -7.58 16.59
N ARG A 238 2.11 -6.97 15.52
CA ARG A 238 2.82 -7.67 14.45
C ARG A 238 1.96 -8.68 13.68
N HIS A 239 0.63 -8.52 13.68
CA HIS A 239 -0.28 -9.42 12.95
C HIS A 239 -0.03 -9.38 11.43
N VAL A 240 0.41 -8.22 10.89
CA VAL A 240 0.86 -8.09 9.51
C VAL A 240 1.88 -9.17 9.12
N TRP A 241 2.65 -9.69 10.07
CA TRP A 241 3.67 -10.71 9.80
C TRP A 241 3.08 -12.08 9.43
N GLY A 242 1.85 -12.36 9.83
CA GLY A 242 1.12 -13.59 9.49
C GLY A 242 0.20 -13.45 8.28
N HIS A 243 0.07 -12.24 7.71
CA HIS A 243 -0.86 -11.98 6.59
C HIS A 243 -0.16 -12.10 5.23
N CYS A 244 -0.91 -12.54 4.22
CA CYS A 244 -0.49 -12.45 2.82
C CYS A 244 -0.54 -11.00 2.32
N ASP A 245 0.17 -10.70 1.24
CA ASP A 245 0.15 -9.34 0.67
C ASP A 245 -1.20 -8.98 0.03
N CYS A 246 -1.98 -10.00 -0.35
CA CYS A 246 -3.34 -9.83 -0.88
C CYS A 246 -4.36 -9.27 0.14
N MET A 247 -4.03 -9.25 1.42
CA MET A 247 -4.87 -8.61 2.44
C MET A 247 -4.49 -7.15 2.69
N MET A 248 -3.47 -6.63 1.99
CA MET A 248 -2.83 -5.36 2.33
C MET A 248 -3.09 -4.27 1.27
N PRO A 249 -3.97 -3.29 1.54
CA PRO A 249 -4.04 -2.06 0.75
C PRO A 249 -2.79 -1.20 1.02
N PHE A 250 -2.35 -0.40 0.04
CA PHE A 250 -1.30 0.61 0.26
C PHE A 250 -1.90 1.88 0.84
N ASN A 251 -1.87 2.02 2.16
CA ASN A 251 -2.65 3.00 2.91
C ASN A 251 -2.07 4.42 2.89
N ILE A 252 -1.89 4.99 1.69
CA ILE A 252 -1.36 6.35 1.50
C ILE A 252 -2.22 7.44 2.13
N TYR A 253 -3.51 7.19 2.36
CA TYR A 253 -4.43 8.14 2.97
C TYR A 253 -4.54 8.00 4.49
N ARG A 254 -3.84 7.02 5.08
CA ARG A 254 -3.82 6.78 6.53
C ARG A 254 -5.22 6.61 7.11
N ARG A 255 -6.04 5.77 6.46
CA ARG A 255 -7.39 5.41 6.91
C ARG A 255 -7.33 4.18 7.81
N ASP A 256 -8.03 4.21 8.94
CA ASP A 256 -8.25 3.01 9.73
C ASP A 256 -9.18 2.02 8.99
N THR A 257 -9.02 0.74 9.23
CA THR A 257 -9.88 -0.31 8.64
C THR A 257 -11.35 -0.08 8.94
N SER A 258 -11.69 0.45 10.11
CA SER A 258 -13.07 0.81 10.47
C SER A 258 -13.66 1.88 9.54
N GLU A 259 -12.86 2.86 9.09
CA GLU A 259 -13.31 3.89 8.13
C GLU A 259 -13.59 3.29 6.76
N LEU A 260 -12.77 2.31 6.34
CA LEU A 260 -12.94 1.62 5.06
C LEU A 260 -14.21 0.77 5.05
N PHE A 261 -14.45 -0.01 6.12
CA PHE A 261 -15.61 -0.92 6.15
C PHE A 261 -16.92 -0.26 6.56
N ALA A 262 -16.88 0.92 7.18
CA ALA A 262 -18.06 1.75 7.35
C ALA A 262 -18.68 2.20 6.01
N LEU A 263 -17.92 2.18 4.90
CA LEU A 263 -18.43 2.43 3.55
C LEU A 263 -19.49 1.41 3.09
N ILE A 264 -19.58 0.25 3.75
CA ILE A 264 -20.63 -0.75 3.51
C ILE A 264 -21.99 -0.25 3.99
N ALA A 265 -22.02 0.61 5.01
CA ALA A 265 -23.27 1.13 5.55
C ALA A 265 -24.13 1.84 4.49
N PRO A 266 -25.47 1.70 4.54
CA PRO A 266 -26.28 0.98 5.52
C PRO A 266 -26.62 -0.48 5.16
N ARG A 267 -25.85 -1.14 4.26
CA ARG A 267 -26.06 -2.54 3.87
C ARG A 267 -25.69 -3.49 5.02
N PRO A 268 -26.36 -4.64 5.17
CA PRO A 268 -26.09 -5.59 6.23
C PRO A 268 -24.63 -6.07 6.29
N LEU A 269 -24.00 -5.93 7.46
CA LEU A 269 -22.62 -6.34 7.75
C LEU A 269 -22.57 -7.20 9.01
N LEU A 270 -22.14 -8.46 8.88
CA LEU A 270 -21.83 -9.36 9.98
C LEU A 270 -20.31 -9.57 10.04
N LEU A 271 -19.74 -9.32 11.22
CA LEU A 271 -18.35 -9.62 11.53
C LEU A 271 -18.28 -10.81 12.48
N CYS A 272 -17.56 -11.87 12.11
CA CYS A 272 -17.42 -13.08 12.92
C CYS A 272 -15.95 -13.27 13.33
N PHE A 273 -15.68 -13.46 14.63
CA PHE A 273 -14.32 -13.66 15.14
C PHE A 273 -14.24 -14.79 16.17
N ALA A 274 -13.17 -15.57 16.07
CA ALA A 274 -12.83 -16.58 17.07
C ALA A 274 -12.08 -15.94 18.24
N ILE A 275 -12.53 -16.19 19.48
CA ILE A 275 -11.94 -15.56 20.68
C ILE A 275 -10.47 -15.96 20.89
N HIS A 276 -10.09 -17.15 20.43
CA HIS A 276 -8.72 -17.67 20.53
C HIS A 276 -7.97 -17.60 19.19
N ASP A 277 -8.32 -16.62 18.35
CA ASP A 277 -7.61 -16.39 17.10
C ASP A 277 -6.17 -15.95 17.35
N SER A 278 -5.22 -16.53 16.62
CA SER A 278 -3.79 -16.20 16.74
C SER A 278 -3.36 -15.03 15.85
N LEU A 279 -4.22 -14.60 14.91
CA LEU A 279 -3.92 -13.53 13.94
C LEU A 279 -4.59 -12.21 14.27
N TYR A 280 -5.56 -12.20 15.19
CA TYR A 280 -6.33 -11.03 15.57
C TYR A 280 -6.60 -10.99 17.07
N THR A 281 -6.91 -9.81 17.62
CA THR A 281 -7.17 -9.65 19.05
C THR A 281 -8.59 -9.17 19.33
N PRO A 282 -9.24 -9.66 20.44
CA PRO A 282 -10.55 -9.17 20.83
C PRO A 282 -10.64 -7.64 20.99
N ALA A 283 -9.59 -7.00 21.49
CA ALA A 283 -9.54 -5.55 21.63
C ALA A 283 -9.63 -4.85 20.26
N GLY A 284 -8.89 -5.36 19.27
CA GLY A 284 -8.84 -4.78 17.94
C GLY A 284 -10.15 -4.90 17.18
N TRP A 285 -10.69 -6.12 17.01
CA TRP A 285 -11.94 -6.26 16.23
C TRP A 285 -13.17 -5.67 16.97
N ARG A 286 -13.24 -5.70 18.30
CA ARG A 286 -14.30 -5.02 19.05
C ARG A 286 -14.22 -3.52 18.84
N GLY A 287 -13.03 -2.93 18.97
CA GLY A 287 -12.81 -1.50 18.71
C GLY A 287 -13.15 -1.11 17.26
N MET A 288 -12.78 -1.93 16.29
CA MET A 288 -13.16 -1.73 14.88
C MET A 288 -14.68 -1.80 14.70
N TYR A 289 -15.34 -2.82 15.25
CA TYR A 289 -16.79 -2.98 15.20
C TYR A 289 -17.53 -1.77 15.80
N GLU A 290 -17.15 -1.34 17.02
CA GLU A 290 -17.79 -0.20 17.69
C GLU A 290 -17.67 1.09 16.87
N ARG A 291 -16.53 1.32 16.21
CA ARG A 291 -16.36 2.46 15.33
C ARG A 291 -17.24 2.37 14.07
N ILE A 292 -17.32 1.20 13.44
CA ILE A 292 -18.19 0.98 12.27
C ILE A 292 -19.65 1.16 12.68
N ARG A 293 -20.08 0.59 13.81
CA ARG A 293 -21.45 0.64 14.29
C ARG A 293 -21.96 2.06 14.49
N LYS A 294 -21.11 3.01 14.93
CA LYS A 294 -21.47 4.43 15.02
C LYS A 294 -21.99 5.00 13.70
N ILE A 295 -21.40 4.61 12.57
CA ILE A 295 -21.88 5.05 11.26
C ILE A 295 -23.25 4.44 10.94
N TYR A 296 -23.48 3.16 11.28
CA TYR A 296 -24.81 2.55 11.14
C TYR A 296 -25.86 3.23 12.05
N GLU A 297 -25.47 3.70 13.22
CA GLU A 297 -26.34 4.49 14.11
C GLU A 297 -26.72 5.83 13.47
N LEU A 298 -25.79 6.52 12.78
CA LEU A 298 -26.10 7.74 12.01
C LEU A 298 -27.15 7.47 10.91
N TYR A 299 -27.13 6.30 10.28
CA TYR A 299 -28.16 5.86 9.33
C TYR A 299 -29.47 5.41 9.99
N GLY A 300 -29.56 5.34 11.32
CA GLY A 300 -30.69 4.75 12.03
C GLY A 300 -30.88 3.25 11.79
N LYS A 301 -29.77 2.53 11.49
CA LYS A 301 -29.76 1.10 11.14
C LYS A 301 -28.71 0.30 11.94
N PRO A 302 -28.60 0.48 13.28
CA PRO A 302 -27.58 -0.21 14.07
C PRO A 302 -27.74 -1.74 14.08
N ASP A 303 -28.92 -2.24 13.87
CA ASP A 303 -29.27 -3.67 13.76
C ASP A 303 -28.66 -4.34 12.52
N LYS A 304 -28.31 -3.56 11.49
CA LYS A 304 -27.66 -4.04 10.27
C LYS A 304 -26.14 -4.16 10.36
N CYS A 305 -25.53 -3.86 11.51
CA CYS A 305 -24.13 -4.12 11.79
C CYS A 305 -24.04 -4.99 13.04
N ARG A 306 -23.59 -6.23 12.89
CA ARG A 306 -23.51 -7.19 14.02
C ARG A 306 -22.12 -7.77 14.16
N LEU A 307 -21.71 -8.02 15.40
CA LEU A 307 -20.52 -8.77 15.77
C LEU A 307 -20.95 -10.12 16.34
N PHE A 308 -20.36 -11.19 15.83
CA PHE A 308 -20.53 -12.54 16.35
C PHE A 308 -19.17 -13.09 16.79
N GLU A 309 -19.03 -13.37 18.07
CA GLU A 309 -17.83 -13.95 18.65
C GLU A 309 -18.10 -15.41 19.06
N TYR A 310 -17.17 -16.29 18.78
CA TYR A 310 -17.30 -17.71 19.07
C TYR A 310 -16.02 -18.28 19.68
N PRO A 311 -16.13 -19.32 20.53
CA PRO A 311 -14.96 -20.02 21.06
C PRO A 311 -14.26 -20.79 19.93
N GLY A 312 -12.93 -20.84 19.97
CA GLY A 312 -12.15 -21.61 19.00
C GLY A 312 -10.99 -20.84 18.38
N PRO A 313 -10.18 -21.54 17.56
CA PRO A 313 -9.05 -20.96 16.85
C PRO A 313 -9.51 -20.28 15.54
N HIS A 314 -8.55 -19.84 14.72
CA HIS A 314 -8.76 -19.26 13.38
C HIS A 314 -9.35 -20.28 12.39
N SER A 315 -10.64 -20.60 12.53
CA SER A 315 -11.35 -21.58 11.69
C SER A 315 -12.86 -21.39 11.80
N TYR A 316 -13.61 -21.95 10.84
CA TYR A 316 -15.06 -22.08 11.00
C TYR A 316 -15.41 -23.05 12.12
N GLN A 317 -16.45 -22.70 12.88
CA GLN A 317 -17.11 -23.57 13.83
C GLN A 317 -18.59 -23.74 13.45
N PRO A 318 -19.29 -24.78 13.90
CA PRO A 318 -20.71 -24.95 13.59
C PRO A 318 -21.56 -23.72 13.89
N GLU A 319 -21.28 -23.04 14.98
CA GLU A 319 -21.99 -21.83 15.43
C GLU A 319 -21.76 -20.65 14.45
N THR A 320 -20.56 -20.58 13.84
CA THR A 320 -20.25 -19.57 12.83
C THR A 320 -21.06 -19.79 11.56
N ILE A 321 -21.16 -21.06 11.12
CA ILE A 321 -21.96 -21.43 9.95
C ILE A 321 -23.42 -21.12 10.20
N GLU A 322 -23.94 -21.39 11.41
CA GLU A 322 -25.30 -21.07 11.80
C GLU A 322 -25.55 -19.55 11.77
N ALA A 323 -24.65 -18.75 12.36
CA ALA A 323 -24.76 -17.30 12.40
C ALA A 323 -24.79 -16.68 10.99
N ILE A 324 -23.88 -17.11 10.10
CA ILE A 324 -23.82 -16.64 8.71
C ILE A 324 -25.06 -17.07 7.94
N SER A 325 -25.52 -18.30 8.14
CA SER A 325 -26.71 -18.82 7.48
C SER A 325 -27.96 -18.02 7.85
N LYS A 326 -28.20 -17.78 9.14
CA LYS A 326 -29.32 -16.94 9.62
C LYS A 326 -29.21 -15.50 9.09
N TRP A 327 -27.98 -14.96 9.03
CA TRP A 327 -27.75 -13.63 8.49
C TRP A 327 -28.20 -13.47 7.04
N PHE A 328 -27.83 -14.41 6.18
CA PHE A 328 -28.24 -14.36 4.78
C PHE A 328 -29.70 -14.75 4.57
N ASP A 329 -30.26 -15.63 5.41
CA ASP A 329 -31.69 -15.92 5.39
C ASP A 329 -32.50 -14.64 5.71
N GLU A 330 -32.12 -13.90 6.75
CA GLU A 330 -32.77 -12.64 7.15
C GLU A 330 -32.68 -11.56 6.06
N HIS A 331 -31.51 -11.44 5.42
CA HIS A 331 -31.25 -10.29 4.56
C HIS A 331 -31.34 -10.56 3.05
N LEU A 332 -31.30 -11.81 2.62
CA LEU A 332 -31.37 -12.19 1.21
C LEU A 332 -32.56 -13.11 0.90
N ALA A 333 -32.81 -14.13 1.71
CA ALA A 333 -33.93 -15.04 1.43
C ALA A 333 -35.27 -14.45 1.86
N GLY A 334 -35.30 -13.68 2.93
CA GLY A 334 -36.53 -13.15 3.52
C GLY A 334 -37.35 -14.19 4.29
N GLU A 335 -36.81 -15.39 4.47
CA GLU A 335 -37.38 -16.53 5.15
C GLU A 335 -36.27 -17.37 5.82
N GLU A 336 -36.58 -18.00 6.94
CA GLU A 336 -35.68 -18.95 7.58
C GLU A 336 -35.64 -20.26 6.77
N ARG A 337 -34.47 -20.76 6.49
CA ARG A 337 -34.23 -21.98 5.70
C ARG A 337 -33.67 -23.10 6.59
N PRO A 338 -33.88 -24.37 6.24
CA PRO A 338 -33.34 -25.48 7.00
C PRO A 338 -31.85 -25.34 7.25
N MET A 339 -31.40 -25.51 8.48
CA MET A 339 -30.00 -25.45 8.84
C MET A 339 -29.26 -26.66 8.27
N ILE A 340 -28.24 -26.42 7.48
CA ILE A 340 -27.35 -27.42 6.92
C ILE A 340 -25.93 -27.00 7.29
N GLY A 341 -25.23 -27.86 8.03
CA GLY A 341 -23.80 -27.66 8.35
C GLY A 341 -22.88 -28.03 7.21
N LEU A 342 -21.60 -27.82 7.41
CA LEU A 342 -20.56 -28.34 6.51
C LEU A 342 -20.57 -29.88 6.65
N GLY A 343 -20.72 -30.58 5.52
CA GLY A 343 -20.72 -32.04 5.47
C GLY A 343 -19.30 -32.59 5.30
N GLU A 344 -19.21 -33.93 5.23
CA GLU A 344 -17.95 -34.63 4.96
C GLU A 344 -17.81 -35.06 3.48
N GLU A 345 -18.82 -34.76 2.64
CA GLU A 345 -18.80 -35.10 1.22
C GLU A 345 -17.78 -34.25 0.48
N GLU A 346 -16.78 -34.89 -0.07
CA GLU A 346 -15.71 -34.26 -0.85
C GLU A 346 -15.50 -34.99 -2.18
N HIS A 347 -15.32 -34.22 -3.24
CA HIS A 347 -14.87 -34.72 -4.53
C HIS A 347 -13.35 -34.67 -4.59
N GLU A 348 -12.75 -35.61 -5.32
CA GLU A 348 -11.31 -35.61 -5.53
C GLU A 348 -10.86 -34.35 -6.29
N GLU A 349 -9.64 -33.86 -6.04
CA GLU A 349 -9.07 -32.67 -6.65
C GLU A 349 -9.14 -32.72 -8.19
N ARG A 350 -8.81 -33.86 -8.81
CA ARG A 350 -8.94 -34.05 -10.28
C ARG A 350 -10.36 -33.82 -10.81
N THR A 351 -11.39 -34.02 -9.99
CA THR A 351 -12.80 -33.74 -10.35
C THR A 351 -13.08 -32.26 -10.29
N THR A 352 -12.52 -31.55 -9.31
CA THR A 352 -12.76 -30.14 -9.07
C THR A 352 -11.84 -29.22 -9.88
N THR A 353 -10.68 -29.69 -10.38
CA THR A 353 -9.80 -28.90 -11.26
C THR A 353 -10.56 -28.40 -12.49
N VAL A 354 -10.52 -27.09 -12.76
CA VAL A 354 -11.23 -26.45 -13.87
C VAL A 354 -10.43 -26.58 -15.17
N PHE A 355 -9.14 -26.22 -15.15
CA PHE A 355 -8.33 -26.11 -16.37
C PHE A 355 -7.70 -27.43 -16.85
N ASN A 356 -7.73 -28.50 -16.07
CA ASN A 356 -7.15 -29.78 -16.43
C ASN A 356 -5.69 -29.69 -16.98
N GLY A 357 -4.88 -28.81 -16.39
CA GLY A 357 -3.47 -28.64 -16.68
C GLY A 357 -3.07 -27.35 -17.41
N ALA A 358 -3.97 -26.67 -18.10
CA ALA A 358 -3.69 -25.35 -18.66
C ALA A 358 -4.98 -24.55 -18.88
N PRO A 359 -5.01 -23.26 -18.55
CA PRO A 359 -6.12 -22.38 -18.86
C PRO A 359 -6.27 -22.21 -20.38
N PRO A 360 -7.42 -21.71 -20.86
CA PRO A 360 -7.57 -21.32 -22.26
C PRO A 360 -6.50 -20.31 -22.70
N GLU A 361 -5.99 -20.43 -23.90
CA GLU A 361 -5.02 -19.48 -24.47
C GLU A 361 -5.71 -18.13 -24.86
N PRO A 362 -5.04 -16.99 -24.71
CA PRO A 362 -3.78 -16.76 -24.01
C PRO A 362 -3.97 -16.62 -22.50
N ASP A 363 -2.97 -17.08 -21.72
CA ASP A 363 -2.93 -16.89 -20.27
C ASP A 363 -1.81 -15.92 -19.88
N ARG A 364 -2.17 -14.82 -19.20
CA ARG A 364 -1.25 -13.77 -18.75
C ARG A 364 -1.44 -13.40 -17.28
N LEU A 365 -1.96 -14.30 -16.45
CA LEU A 365 -2.20 -14.03 -15.02
C LEU A 365 -0.96 -13.49 -14.30
N CYS A 366 0.22 -14.02 -14.62
CA CYS A 366 1.49 -13.57 -14.05
C CYS A 366 1.89 -12.13 -14.43
N LEU A 367 1.24 -11.53 -15.45
CA LEU A 367 1.50 -10.15 -15.89
C LEU A 367 0.47 -9.14 -15.34
N LEU A 368 -0.32 -9.51 -14.33
CA LEU A 368 -1.33 -8.63 -13.74
C LEU A 368 -0.81 -7.25 -13.29
N PRO A 369 0.38 -7.12 -12.67
CA PRO A 369 0.92 -5.80 -12.31
C PRO A 369 1.10 -4.89 -13.53
N GLU A 370 1.66 -5.41 -14.61
CA GLU A 370 1.93 -4.66 -15.83
C GLU A 370 0.65 -4.30 -16.59
N LEU A 371 -0.35 -5.19 -16.57
CA LEU A 371 -1.63 -4.98 -17.23
C LEU A 371 -2.52 -3.94 -16.53
N LYS A 372 -2.41 -3.83 -15.21
CA LYS A 372 -3.28 -2.95 -14.40
C LYS A 372 -2.72 -1.56 -14.18
N THR A 373 -1.41 -1.41 -14.09
CA THR A 373 -0.82 -0.14 -13.69
C THR A 373 -0.57 0.76 -14.88
N ARG A 374 -1.31 1.87 -14.95
CA ARG A 374 -1.06 2.93 -15.94
C ARG A 374 0.06 3.82 -15.42
N ARG A 375 1.16 3.90 -16.16
CA ARG A 375 2.28 4.81 -15.86
C ARG A 375 1.94 6.23 -16.28
N GLY A 376 2.34 7.19 -15.44
CA GLY A 376 2.29 8.61 -15.77
C GLY A 376 3.17 8.93 -16.99
N ARG A 377 2.70 9.82 -17.83
CA ARG A 377 3.46 10.29 -18.98
C ARG A 377 3.72 11.77 -18.82
N VAL A 378 4.99 12.15 -18.69
CA VAL A 378 5.44 13.53 -18.67
C VAL A 378 6.04 13.86 -20.04
N ARG A 379 5.46 14.84 -20.73
CA ARG A 379 5.97 15.28 -22.04
C ARG A 379 7.19 16.19 -21.85
N LEU A 380 8.11 16.15 -22.81
CA LEU A 380 9.19 17.12 -22.86
C LEU A 380 8.62 18.49 -23.23
N PRO A 381 8.81 19.53 -22.40
CA PRO A 381 8.34 20.88 -22.69
C PRO A 381 9.11 21.51 -23.83
N SER A 382 8.56 22.55 -24.45
CA SER A 382 9.21 23.32 -25.53
C SER A 382 9.94 24.56 -25.00
N SER A 383 9.61 25.03 -23.79
CA SER A 383 10.21 26.22 -23.16
C SER A 383 10.33 26.05 -21.64
N LEU A 384 11.06 26.97 -21.00
CA LEU A 384 11.18 27.02 -19.55
C LEU A 384 9.82 27.32 -18.89
N ASP A 385 9.04 28.23 -19.45
CA ASP A 385 7.73 28.60 -18.91
C ASP A 385 6.78 27.39 -18.95
N GLU A 386 6.74 26.63 -20.04
CA GLU A 386 5.96 25.40 -20.14
C GLU A 386 6.42 24.36 -19.10
N TRP A 387 7.73 24.29 -18.84
CA TRP A 387 8.27 23.39 -17.82
C TRP A 387 7.90 23.83 -16.41
N GLU A 388 7.94 25.14 -16.10
CA GLU A 388 7.53 25.66 -14.80
C GLU A 388 6.05 25.34 -14.51
N GLU A 389 5.16 25.47 -15.49
CA GLU A 389 3.75 25.07 -15.33
C GLU A 389 3.62 23.56 -15.16
N ALA A 390 4.36 22.74 -15.92
CA ALA A 390 4.36 21.30 -15.76
C ALA A 390 4.87 20.87 -14.37
N LYS A 391 5.90 21.54 -13.83
CA LYS A 391 6.40 21.29 -12.46
C LYS A 391 5.35 21.57 -11.40
N LYS A 392 4.58 22.67 -11.53
CA LYS A 392 3.50 22.99 -10.58
C LYS A 392 2.45 21.87 -10.55
N GLU A 393 2.03 21.39 -11.72
CA GLU A 393 1.09 20.30 -11.83
C GLU A 393 1.65 18.97 -11.29
N LEU A 394 2.91 18.65 -11.60
CA LEU A 394 3.59 17.46 -11.05
C LEU A 394 3.69 17.54 -9.53
N ARG A 395 4.07 18.69 -8.97
CA ARG A 395 4.14 18.90 -7.51
C ARG A 395 2.77 18.72 -6.86
N ARG A 396 1.72 19.30 -7.45
CA ARG A 396 0.35 19.13 -6.98
C ARG A 396 -0.02 17.64 -6.92
N ARG A 397 0.23 16.88 -8.00
CA ARG A 397 -0.07 15.45 -8.06
C ARG A 397 0.77 14.62 -7.08
N LEU A 398 2.01 14.99 -6.85
CA LEU A 398 2.87 14.34 -5.84
C LEU A 398 2.30 14.54 -4.43
N LEU A 399 1.84 15.74 -4.11
CA LEU A 399 1.29 16.10 -2.79
C LEU A 399 -0.16 15.65 -2.57
N GLU A 400 -0.92 15.38 -3.62
CA GLU A 400 -2.28 14.85 -3.50
C GLU A 400 -2.33 13.35 -3.18
N ALA A 401 -1.33 12.56 -3.61
CA ALA A 401 -1.34 11.13 -3.39
C ALA A 401 -0.01 10.57 -2.83
N PRO A 402 1.08 10.40 -3.60
CA PRO A 402 2.25 9.66 -3.09
C PRO A 402 2.96 10.32 -1.90
N LEU A 403 2.89 11.64 -1.77
CA LEU A 403 3.57 12.45 -0.75
C LEU A 403 2.60 13.30 0.10
N ASN A 404 1.32 12.93 0.14
CA ASN A 404 0.24 13.74 0.71
C ASN A 404 0.36 14.04 2.22
N TRP A 405 1.16 13.28 2.95
CA TRP A 405 1.36 13.47 4.37
C TRP A 405 2.51 14.42 4.72
N ILE A 406 3.41 14.69 3.76
CA ILE A 406 4.64 15.48 4.00
C ILE A 406 4.31 16.93 4.41
N GLU A 407 3.35 17.56 3.77
CA GLU A 407 2.95 18.95 4.07
C GLU A 407 2.13 19.10 5.35
N ARG A 408 1.52 18.02 5.84
CA ARG A 408 0.65 18.07 7.04
C ARG A 408 1.42 18.18 8.34
N SER A 409 2.75 18.04 8.31
CA SER A 409 3.60 18.14 9.48
C SER A 409 4.09 19.57 9.67
N GLU A 410 3.37 20.35 10.48
CA GLU A 410 3.74 21.75 10.86
C GLU A 410 4.87 21.81 11.90
N GLU A 411 5.20 20.70 12.53
CA GLU A 411 6.20 20.63 13.59
C GLU A 411 7.59 21.03 13.09
N ARG A 412 8.20 22.03 13.70
CA ARG A 412 9.58 22.43 13.42
C ARG A 412 10.54 21.45 14.07
N LEU A 413 11.56 21.03 13.34
CA LEU A 413 12.66 20.26 13.90
C LEU A 413 13.43 21.18 14.89
N SER A 414 13.39 20.80 16.17
CA SER A 414 14.25 21.38 17.18
C SER A 414 15.43 20.45 17.41
N MET A 415 16.65 21.00 17.39
CA MET A 415 17.86 20.23 17.63
C MET A 415 18.69 20.92 18.71
N GLU A 416 19.22 20.13 19.64
CA GLU A 416 20.14 20.54 20.68
C GLU A 416 21.58 20.36 20.19
N MET A 417 22.42 21.39 20.38
CA MET A 417 23.85 21.27 20.12
C MET A 417 24.52 20.54 21.30
N ILE A 418 25.01 19.35 21.03
CA ILE A 418 25.62 18.46 22.01
C ILE A 418 27.15 18.36 21.89
N GLY A 419 27.73 18.93 20.83
CA GLY A 419 29.16 18.95 20.59
C GLY A 419 29.59 20.17 19.81
N ASP A 420 30.69 20.78 20.22
CA ASP A 420 31.37 21.87 19.54
C ASP A 420 32.88 21.70 19.75
N TYR A 421 33.59 21.30 18.70
CA TYR A 421 35.02 21.02 18.81
C TYR A 421 35.75 21.33 17.50
N MET A 422 37.09 21.44 17.60
CA MET A 422 37.97 21.64 16.45
C MET A 422 38.68 20.34 16.10
N GLU A 423 38.63 19.99 14.79
CA GLU A 423 39.47 18.95 14.21
C GLU A 423 40.35 19.58 13.10
N GLY A 424 41.61 19.82 13.43
CA GLY A 424 42.49 20.62 12.56
C GLY A 424 42.00 22.06 12.45
N GLU A 425 41.79 22.51 11.21
CA GLU A 425 41.26 23.87 10.93
C GLU A 425 39.74 23.92 10.79
N ARG A 426 39.01 22.84 11.15
CA ARG A 426 37.57 22.75 10.99
C ARG A 426 36.87 22.72 12.32
N ARG A 427 35.74 23.42 12.39
CA ARG A 427 34.82 23.38 13.54
C ARG A 427 33.73 22.36 13.23
N HIS A 428 33.50 21.49 14.18
CA HIS A 428 32.47 20.47 14.19
C HIS A 428 31.39 20.85 15.18
N LEU A 429 30.17 21.01 14.71
CA LEU A 429 28.98 21.26 15.52
C LEU A 429 28.05 20.06 15.40
N VAL A 430 27.87 19.33 16.48
CA VAL A 430 27.03 18.11 16.51
C VAL A 430 25.70 18.44 17.15
N TYR A 431 24.64 18.20 16.40
CA TYR A 431 23.26 18.41 16.83
C TYR A 431 22.54 17.07 16.95
N LYS A 432 21.73 16.96 18.00
CA LYS A 432 20.79 15.87 18.22
C LYS A 432 19.39 16.45 18.27
N GLY A 433 18.46 15.84 17.58
CA GLY A 433 17.06 16.22 17.59
C GLY A 433 16.15 15.00 17.56
N GLU A 434 14.86 15.25 17.49
CA GLU A 434 13.84 14.24 17.43
C GLU A 434 12.81 14.62 16.38
N ILE A 435 12.39 13.64 15.57
CA ILE A 435 11.25 13.76 14.65
C ILE A 435 10.25 12.65 15.01
N GLU A 436 9.09 13.06 15.53
CA GLU A 436 7.99 12.15 15.89
C GLU A 436 8.43 10.97 16.78
N GLY A 437 9.28 11.24 17.79
CA GLY A 437 9.76 10.26 18.74
C GLY A 437 10.89 9.35 18.22
N VAL A 438 11.58 9.75 17.17
CA VAL A 438 12.80 9.07 16.69
C VAL A 438 13.95 10.06 16.63
N GLU A 439 15.08 9.68 17.22
CA GLU A 439 16.30 10.49 17.20
C GLU A 439 16.82 10.68 15.78
N VAL A 440 17.23 11.91 15.49
CA VAL A 440 17.94 12.30 14.26
C VAL A 440 19.18 13.10 14.62
N TRP A 441 20.20 12.97 13.80
CA TRP A 441 21.50 13.58 14.06
C TRP A 441 21.97 14.42 12.88
N LEU A 442 22.64 15.53 13.16
CA LEU A 442 23.25 16.39 12.17
C LEU A 442 24.62 16.84 12.68
N GLU A 443 25.65 16.60 11.88
CA GLU A 443 26.98 17.12 12.12
C GLU A 443 27.32 18.16 11.07
N LEU A 444 27.51 19.40 11.49
CA LEU A 444 27.90 20.53 10.64
C LEU A 444 29.39 20.79 10.76
N ILE A 445 30.08 20.73 9.64
CA ILE A 445 31.53 20.94 9.54
C ILE A 445 31.79 22.22 8.75
N THR A 446 32.42 23.19 9.37
CA THR A 446 32.71 24.50 8.78
C THR A 446 34.21 24.81 8.80
N PRO A 447 34.76 25.51 7.78
CA PRO A 447 36.06 26.16 7.89
C PRO A 447 35.97 27.31 8.91
N LYS A 448 37.13 27.87 9.31
CA LYS A 448 37.21 28.99 10.26
C LYS A 448 36.36 30.20 9.85
N GLU A 449 36.32 30.49 8.55
CA GLU A 449 35.50 31.55 7.96
C GLU A 449 34.33 30.89 7.21
N PRO A 450 33.09 31.07 7.67
CA PRO A 450 31.95 30.45 7.04
C PRO A 450 31.71 31.07 5.65
N MET A 451 31.60 30.20 4.64
CA MET A 451 31.17 30.60 3.29
C MET A 451 29.64 30.51 3.26
N GLY A 452 28.98 31.37 2.51
CA GLY A 452 27.51 31.48 2.48
C GLY A 452 26.77 30.30 1.83
N GLU A 453 27.45 29.19 1.49
CA GLU A 453 26.89 28.02 0.82
C GLU A 453 27.20 26.74 1.60
N LEU A 454 26.20 25.88 1.72
CA LEU A 454 26.28 24.63 2.48
C LEU A 454 25.93 23.43 1.61
N VAL A 455 26.66 22.34 1.74
CA VAL A 455 26.26 21.04 1.19
C VAL A 455 25.68 20.19 2.32
N LEU A 456 24.40 19.87 2.25
CA LEU A 456 23.73 18.92 3.14
C LEU A 456 23.83 17.52 2.53
N ALA A 457 24.66 16.67 3.11
CA ALA A 457 24.85 15.29 2.73
C ALA A 457 23.94 14.40 3.59
N VAL A 458 23.19 13.53 2.96
CA VAL A 458 22.19 12.66 3.61
C VAL A 458 22.66 11.22 3.62
N LEU A 459 22.62 10.59 4.79
CA LEU A 459 22.94 9.18 4.97
C LEU A 459 21.92 8.29 4.28
N ASN A 460 22.41 7.28 3.59
CA ASN A 460 21.60 6.14 3.12
C ASN A 460 21.58 5.05 4.21
N PRO A 461 20.53 4.21 4.31
CA PRO A 461 20.56 3.06 5.20
C PRO A 461 21.80 2.20 4.99
N GLY A 462 22.48 1.86 6.07
CA GLY A 462 23.70 1.08 6.07
C GLY A 462 25.00 1.85 5.84
N GLU A 463 24.95 3.19 5.63
CA GLU A 463 26.13 4.05 5.59
C GLU A 463 26.46 4.61 6.99
N SER A 464 27.73 4.90 7.22
CA SER A 464 28.20 5.63 8.39
C SER A 464 28.48 7.10 8.07
N VAL A 465 28.36 7.96 9.10
CA VAL A 465 28.72 9.40 8.98
C VAL A 465 30.14 9.56 8.43
N ARG A 466 31.09 8.75 8.92
CA ARG A 466 32.50 8.81 8.50
C ARG A 466 32.70 8.51 7.00
N GLU A 467 31.95 7.55 6.45
CA GLU A 467 32.00 7.25 5.01
C GLU A 467 31.47 8.41 4.19
N VAL A 468 30.37 9.03 4.61
CA VAL A 468 29.78 10.19 3.92
C VAL A 468 30.72 11.39 4.01
N MET A 469 31.29 11.68 5.20
CA MET A 469 32.29 12.73 5.39
C MET A 469 33.52 12.51 4.48
N GLY A 470 34.01 11.27 4.38
CA GLY A 470 35.13 10.93 3.50
C GLY A 470 34.86 11.17 2.02
N ARG A 471 33.60 11.10 1.59
CA ARG A 471 33.16 11.35 0.19
C ARG A 471 32.96 12.84 -0.10
N VAL A 472 32.24 13.54 0.76
CA VAL A 472 31.84 14.93 0.51
C VAL A 472 32.79 15.94 1.14
N GLY A 473 33.66 15.53 2.06
CA GLY A 473 34.58 16.41 2.75
C GLY A 473 35.45 17.22 1.77
N GLY A 474 35.37 18.52 1.86
CA GLY A 474 36.08 19.47 1.00
C GLY A 474 36.48 20.75 1.75
N TRP A 475 36.92 21.77 1.05
CA TRP A 475 37.28 23.08 1.61
C TRP A 475 36.06 23.97 1.94
N TYR A 476 34.85 23.54 1.62
CA TYR A 476 33.59 24.23 1.81
C TYR A 476 32.85 23.73 3.06
N PRO A 477 31.85 24.47 3.57
CA PRO A 477 30.96 24.01 4.63
C PRO A 477 30.09 22.84 4.15
N TYR A 478 29.98 21.80 4.97
CA TYR A 478 29.06 20.70 4.72
C TYR A 478 28.46 20.19 6.03
N ALA A 479 27.26 19.65 5.95
CA ALA A 479 26.60 18.95 7.03
C ALA A 479 26.29 17.52 6.62
N VAL A 480 26.41 16.58 7.57
CA VAL A 480 25.96 15.19 7.40
C VAL A 480 24.72 15.01 8.26
N PHE A 481 23.63 14.57 7.65
CA PHE A 481 22.35 14.38 8.29
C PHE A 481 21.95 12.90 8.28
N GLU A 482 21.55 12.38 9.45
CA GLU A 482 21.02 11.05 9.66
C GLU A 482 19.49 11.13 9.76
N PRO A 483 18.73 10.85 8.68
CA PRO A 483 17.28 10.78 8.75
C PRO A 483 16.83 9.52 9.51
N ARG A 484 15.56 9.49 9.92
CA ARG A 484 14.95 8.28 10.52
C ARG A 484 15.13 7.06 9.61
N GLY A 485 15.54 5.94 10.22
CA GLY A 485 15.82 4.69 9.51
C GLY A 485 17.19 4.62 8.84
N ALA A 486 18.06 5.62 9.06
CA ALA A 486 19.48 5.59 8.70
C ALA A 486 20.36 5.72 9.95
N GLY A 487 21.67 5.45 9.85
CA GLY A 487 22.59 5.58 10.95
C GLY A 487 22.15 4.79 12.19
N LEU A 488 22.03 5.48 13.33
CA LEU A 488 21.68 4.86 14.61
C LEU A 488 20.23 4.36 14.70
N SER A 489 19.32 4.90 13.89
CA SER A 489 17.92 4.47 13.83
C SER A 489 17.65 3.43 12.73
N ALA A 490 18.68 2.96 12.02
CA ALA A 490 18.55 1.97 10.97
C ALA A 490 18.08 0.61 11.52
N PRO A 491 17.22 -0.11 10.77
CA PRO A 491 16.89 -1.49 11.08
C PRO A 491 18.14 -2.37 11.03
N ASP A 492 18.23 -3.38 11.89
CA ASP A 492 19.34 -4.34 11.88
C ASP A 492 19.36 -5.13 10.55
N PRO A 493 20.37 -4.95 9.70
CA PRO A 493 20.44 -5.63 8.41
C PRO A 493 20.69 -7.14 8.53
N SER A 494 21.13 -7.62 9.70
CA SER A 494 21.33 -9.06 9.93
C SER A 494 20.02 -9.82 10.06
N ASN A 495 18.90 -9.13 10.33
CA ASN A 495 17.57 -9.70 10.46
C ASN A 495 16.70 -9.43 9.21
N ALA A 496 16.94 -10.18 8.14
CA ALA A 496 16.22 -10.03 6.86
C ALA A 496 14.70 -10.27 6.98
N ILE A 497 14.25 -11.03 7.98
CA ILE A 497 12.83 -11.28 8.24
C ILE A 497 12.19 -10.00 8.81
N ASP A 498 12.81 -9.40 9.79
CA ASP A 498 12.29 -8.18 10.41
C ASP A 498 12.24 -7.01 9.41
N PHE A 499 13.22 -6.89 8.52
CA PHE A 499 13.22 -5.85 7.49
C PHE A 499 12.00 -5.95 6.55
N ARG A 500 11.65 -7.16 6.08
CA ARG A 500 10.48 -7.35 5.21
C ARG A 500 9.18 -6.97 5.92
N HIS A 501 9.05 -7.36 7.16
CA HIS A 501 7.88 -7.05 7.97
C HIS A 501 7.81 -5.57 8.34
N LEU A 502 8.95 -4.93 8.55
CA LEU A 502 9.04 -3.48 8.74
C LEU A 502 8.50 -2.73 7.52
N VAL A 503 8.94 -3.11 6.30
CA VAL A 503 8.45 -2.52 5.05
C VAL A 503 6.93 -2.73 4.92
N ARG A 504 6.44 -3.95 5.11
CA ARG A 504 5.01 -4.26 5.00
C ARG A 504 4.17 -3.51 6.03
N SER A 505 4.67 -3.39 7.27
CA SER A 505 4.00 -2.61 8.32
C SER A 505 3.99 -1.11 8.00
N ALA A 506 5.07 -0.59 7.41
CA ALA A 506 5.14 0.80 6.95
C ALA A 506 4.10 1.10 5.86
N LEU A 507 3.86 0.16 4.94
CA LEU A 507 2.84 0.32 3.89
C LEU A 507 1.40 0.41 4.47
N TRP A 508 1.10 -0.29 5.59
CA TRP A 508 -0.17 -0.16 6.29
C TRP A 508 -0.41 1.23 6.89
N VAL A 509 0.65 2.00 7.11
CA VAL A 509 0.57 3.38 7.60
C VAL A 509 0.98 4.42 6.55
N GLY A 510 1.04 4.01 5.28
CA GLY A 510 1.29 4.88 4.14
C GLY A 510 2.71 5.41 4.03
N LEU A 511 3.70 4.63 4.48
CA LEU A 511 5.09 5.04 4.54
C LEU A 511 6.00 4.14 3.69
N THR A 512 7.05 4.74 3.14
CA THR A 512 8.27 4.09 2.67
C THR A 512 9.46 4.81 3.27
N TRP A 513 10.63 4.16 3.32
CA TRP A 513 11.82 4.85 3.81
C TRP A 513 12.13 6.11 2.99
N THR A 514 11.99 6.06 1.67
CA THR A 514 12.22 7.21 0.79
C THR A 514 11.32 8.40 1.15
N THR A 515 10.03 8.15 1.46
CA THR A 515 9.12 9.24 1.84
C THR A 515 9.44 9.82 3.23
N ILE A 516 9.89 8.97 4.16
CA ILE A 516 10.38 9.41 5.48
C ILE A 516 11.61 10.29 5.31
N ALA A 517 12.58 9.85 4.51
CA ALA A 517 13.81 10.62 4.25
C ALA A 517 13.52 11.97 3.58
N ILE A 518 12.62 12.03 2.59
CA ILE A 518 12.18 13.30 1.98
C ILE A 518 11.68 14.28 3.04
N HIS A 519 10.77 13.82 3.90
CA HIS A 519 10.21 14.63 4.97
C HIS A 519 11.29 15.15 5.94
N ASP A 520 12.19 14.28 6.36
CA ASP A 520 13.25 14.61 7.32
C ASP A 520 14.28 15.58 6.72
N ILE A 521 14.64 15.40 5.43
CA ILE A 521 15.50 16.33 4.68
C ILE A 521 14.88 17.73 4.65
N LEU A 522 13.58 17.84 4.35
CA LEU A 522 12.90 19.14 4.34
C LEU A 522 12.90 19.80 5.73
N LYS A 523 12.76 19.03 6.81
CA LYS A 523 12.88 19.54 8.18
C LYS A 523 14.32 19.98 8.50
N ALA A 524 15.32 19.21 8.11
CA ALA A 524 16.73 19.57 8.30
C ALA A 524 17.11 20.84 7.53
N ILE A 525 16.61 21.03 6.31
CA ILE A 525 16.80 22.26 5.52
C ILE A 525 16.20 23.46 6.26
N ARG A 526 14.96 23.33 6.76
CA ARG A 526 14.28 24.40 7.52
C ARG A 526 15.04 24.75 8.81
N PHE A 527 15.53 23.75 9.53
CA PHE A 527 16.39 23.93 10.71
C PHE A 527 17.64 24.72 10.36
N LEU A 528 18.38 24.26 9.36
CA LEU A 528 19.66 24.89 8.94
C LEU A 528 19.45 26.34 8.47
N ARG A 529 18.36 26.66 7.81
CA ARG A 529 18.01 28.04 7.41
C ARG A 529 17.59 28.90 8.61
N GLY A 530 16.97 28.31 9.62
CA GLY A 530 16.53 29.05 10.81
C GLY A 530 17.66 29.36 11.79
N GLU A 531 18.66 28.47 11.90
CA GLU A 531 19.77 28.60 12.84
C GLU A 531 20.99 29.32 12.25
N PHE A 532 21.11 29.34 10.90
CA PHE A 532 22.29 29.87 10.22
C PHE A 532 21.92 30.71 9.01
N GLU A 533 22.74 31.73 8.72
CA GLU A 533 22.57 32.60 7.53
C GLU A 533 23.22 31.99 6.26
N TRP A 534 22.68 30.83 5.81
CA TRP A 534 23.12 30.25 4.54
C TRP A 534 22.47 30.94 3.35
N ARG A 535 23.30 31.37 2.39
CA ARG A 535 22.80 31.94 1.12
C ARG A 535 22.13 30.86 0.27
N ARG A 536 22.69 29.65 0.25
CA ARG A 536 22.17 28.48 -0.47
C ARG A 536 22.52 27.17 0.25
N ILE A 537 21.58 26.25 0.24
CA ILE A 537 21.80 24.87 0.66
C ILE A 537 21.71 23.98 -0.59
N PHE A 538 22.73 23.16 -0.81
CA PHE A 538 22.79 22.15 -1.84
C PHE A 538 22.64 20.77 -1.20
N LEU A 539 22.11 19.79 -1.94
CA LEU A 539 21.91 18.45 -1.43
C LEU A 539 22.86 17.45 -2.08
N TYR A 540 23.34 16.50 -1.29
CA TYR A 540 24.05 15.32 -1.76
C TYR A 540 23.43 14.08 -1.13
N GLY A 541 23.20 13.04 -1.94
CA GLY A 541 22.78 11.72 -1.46
C GLY A 541 23.21 10.62 -2.42
N LYS A 542 23.39 9.42 -1.85
CA LYS A 542 23.73 8.21 -2.61
C LYS A 542 22.55 7.22 -2.55
N GLY A 543 22.34 6.45 -3.63
CA GLY A 543 21.25 5.46 -3.67
C GLY A 543 19.89 6.08 -3.39
N ASP A 544 19.11 5.47 -2.50
CA ASP A 544 17.76 5.93 -2.14
C ASP A 544 17.78 7.30 -1.43
N ALA A 545 18.84 7.64 -0.67
CA ALA A 545 19.01 8.97 -0.10
C ALA A 545 19.22 10.03 -1.21
N GLY A 546 19.88 9.66 -2.31
CA GLY A 546 20.00 10.53 -3.49
C GLY A 546 18.65 10.78 -4.15
N VAL A 547 17.80 9.77 -4.26
CA VAL A 547 16.42 9.93 -4.73
C VAL A 547 15.64 10.85 -3.79
N ALA A 548 15.75 10.67 -2.48
CA ALA A 548 15.09 11.53 -1.49
C ALA A 548 15.54 12.99 -1.61
N CYS A 549 16.83 13.24 -1.83
CA CYS A 549 17.38 14.59 -2.09
C CYS A 549 16.76 15.23 -3.35
N VAL A 550 16.59 14.46 -4.42
CA VAL A 550 15.95 14.95 -5.66
C VAL A 550 14.51 15.39 -5.40
N TYR A 551 13.72 14.58 -4.68
CA TYR A 551 12.34 14.94 -4.33
C TYR A 551 12.26 16.09 -3.32
N ALA A 552 13.15 16.15 -2.34
CA ALA A 552 13.23 17.29 -1.42
C ALA A 552 13.50 18.59 -2.20
N ALA A 553 14.43 18.59 -3.15
CA ALA A 553 14.67 19.72 -4.02
C ALA A 553 13.51 20.03 -4.99
N ALA A 554 12.74 19.02 -5.41
CA ALA A 554 11.54 19.25 -6.22
C ALA A 554 10.41 19.93 -5.42
N LEU A 555 10.36 19.70 -4.11
CA LEU A 555 9.36 20.29 -3.20
C LEU A 555 9.82 21.65 -2.63
N ASP A 556 11.13 21.88 -2.46
CA ASP A 556 11.71 23.10 -1.94
C ASP A 556 12.53 23.81 -3.06
N GLU A 557 11.97 24.89 -3.62
CA GLU A 557 12.57 25.62 -4.73
C GLU A 557 13.80 26.46 -4.34
N GLU A 558 14.00 26.71 -3.06
CA GLU A 558 15.16 27.47 -2.55
C GLU A 558 16.42 26.60 -2.41
N VAL A 559 16.31 25.26 -2.56
CA VAL A 559 17.46 24.38 -2.65
C VAL A 559 18.29 24.73 -3.90
N GLY A 560 19.58 25.01 -3.73
CA GLY A 560 20.44 25.52 -4.81
C GLY A 560 20.74 24.50 -5.93
N GLY A 561 20.66 23.21 -5.63
CA GLY A 561 20.91 22.11 -6.57
C GLY A 561 21.13 20.78 -5.85
N VAL A 562 21.30 19.71 -6.62
CA VAL A 562 21.47 18.35 -6.11
C VAL A 562 22.63 17.65 -6.80
N VAL A 563 23.41 16.90 -6.03
CA VAL A 563 24.31 15.86 -6.55
C VAL A 563 23.76 14.51 -6.12
N ALA A 564 23.30 13.72 -7.07
CA ALA A 564 22.73 12.39 -6.89
C ALA A 564 23.75 11.32 -7.33
N ASP A 565 24.19 10.50 -6.38
CA ASP A 565 25.24 9.50 -6.57
C ASP A 565 24.66 8.08 -6.60
N SER A 566 24.99 7.29 -7.60
CA SER A 566 24.60 5.87 -7.71
C SER A 566 23.10 5.64 -7.48
N ILE A 567 22.25 6.57 -7.92
CA ILE A 567 20.80 6.43 -7.81
C ILE A 567 20.26 5.44 -8.85
N PRO A 568 19.12 4.78 -8.59
CA PRO A 568 18.46 3.93 -9.59
C PRO A 568 18.04 4.76 -10.83
N THR A 569 17.91 4.08 -11.97
CA THR A 569 17.48 4.73 -13.22
C THR A 569 15.96 4.81 -13.36
N THR A 570 15.26 4.02 -12.58
CA THR A 570 13.78 3.96 -12.50
C THR A 570 13.36 3.57 -11.09
N HIS A 571 12.18 4.00 -10.68
CA HIS A 571 11.55 3.58 -9.42
C HIS A 571 11.20 2.07 -9.35
N LEU A 572 11.36 1.33 -10.43
CA LEU A 572 11.28 -0.14 -10.39
C LEU A 572 12.49 -0.77 -9.69
N GLU A 573 13.64 -0.08 -9.70
CA GLU A 573 14.91 -0.59 -9.16
C GLU A 573 15.19 -0.12 -7.72
N GLY A 574 14.61 1.01 -7.29
CA GLY A 574 14.87 1.60 -5.97
C GLY A 574 14.20 2.95 -5.77
N GLY A 575 14.44 3.58 -4.61
CA GLY A 575 13.81 4.83 -4.24
C GLY A 575 12.29 4.72 -4.19
N HIS A 576 11.78 3.60 -3.66
CA HIS A 576 10.36 3.25 -3.75
C HIS A 576 9.48 4.25 -2.99
N ILE A 577 8.47 4.76 -3.70
CA ILE A 577 7.40 5.62 -3.19
C ILE A 577 6.08 5.04 -3.69
N ILE A 578 5.08 4.92 -2.82
CA ILE A 578 3.81 4.25 -3.15
C ILE A 578 3.15 4.94 -4.36
N GLY A 579 2.98 4.19 -5.45
CA GLY A 579 2.25 4.63 -6.64
C GLY A 579 2.93 5.75 -7.44
N ILE A 580 4.19 6.05 -7.19
CA ILE A 580 4.93 7.15 -7.84
C ILE A 580 4.93 7.05 -9.36
N LEU A 581 5.02 5.84 -9.91
CA LEU A 581 5.03 5.61 -11.37
C LEU A 581 3.72 5.99 -12.07
N LYS A 582 2.65 6.22 -11.32
CA LYS A 582 1.40 6.81 -11.85
C LYS A 582 1.54 8.31 -12.10
N VAL A 583 2.55 8.98 -11.52
CA VAL A 583 2.82 10.40 -11.66
C VAL A 583 4.02 10.64 -12.57
N LEU A 584 5.18 10.12 -12.20
CA LEU A 584 6.46 10.28 -12.91
C LEU A 584 7.45 9.18 -12.51
N ASP A 585 8.56 9.08 -13.22
CA ASP A 585 9.68 8.20 -12.90
C ASP A 585 10.95 9.01 -12.59
N ILE A 586 12.04 8.36 -12.20
CA ILE A 586 13.33 8.98 -11.83
C ILE A 586 13.78 10.03 -12.88
N PRO A 587 13.76 9.77 -14.20
CA PRO A 587 14.19 10.77 -15.18
C PRO A 587 13.42 12.10 -15.09
N GLN A 588 12.12 12.03 -14.84
CA GLN A 588 11.28 13.23 -14.72
C GLN A 588 11.47 13.90 -13.36
N ALA A 589 11.67 13.11 -12.28
CA ALA A 589 12.01 13.64 -10.97
C ALA A 589 13.32 14.46 -11.01
N LEU A 590 14.37 13.94 -11.66
CA LEU A 590 15.61 14.66 -11.92
C LEU A 590 15.37 15.96 -12.69
N GLY A 591 14.46 15.93 -13.66
CA GLY A 591 14.07 17.12 -14.42
C GLY A 591 13.40 18.20 -13.57
N MET A 592 12.70 17.84 -12.48
CA MET A 592 12.08 18.83 -11.57
C MET A 592 13.12 19.70 -10.84
N VAL A 593 14.39 19.30 -10.82
CA VAL A 593 15.48 20.13 -10.29
C VAL A 593 15.77 21.33 -11.21
N ALA A 594 15.55 21.21 -12.53
CA ALA A 594 15.78 22.29 -13.48
C ALA A 594 14.96 23.56 -13.15
N PRO A 595 15.49 24.78 -13.32
CA PRO A 595 16.76 25.13 -13.98
C PRO A 595 18.00 25.12 -13.05
N ARG A 596 17.89 24.59 -11.85
CA ARG A 596 18.97 24.52 -10.86
C ARG A 596 20.01 23.46 -11.25
N TYR A 597 21.14 23.47 -10.55
CA TYR A 597 22.21 22.52 -10.79
C TYR A 597 21.84 21.09 -10.45
N LEU A 598 22.17 20.17 -11.36
CA LEU A 598 22.03 18.73 -11.18
C LEU A 598 23.34 18.02 -11.53
N GLY A 599 23.97 17.38 -10.55
CA GLY A 599 25.12 16.50 -10.72
C GLY A 599 24.69 15.03 -10.64
N LEU A 600 25.01 14.23 -11.65
CA LEU A 600 24.78 12.79 -11.67
C LEU A 600 26.12 12.07 -11.60
N VAL A 601 26.32 11.30 -10.53
CA VAL A 601 27.56 10.59 -10.23
C VAL A 601 27.31 9.09 -10.27
N ASN A 602 28.23 8.33 -10.89
CA ASN A 602 28.10 6.87 -11.02
C ASN A 602 26.72 6.44 -11.57
N PHE A 603 26.13 7.29 -12.38
CA PHE A 603 24.85 7.03 -13.03
C PHE A 603 25.09 6.10 -14.22
N GLY A 604 24.45 4.91 -14.21
CA GLY A 604 24.76 3.76 -15.07
C GLY A 604 24.83 4.05 -16.59
N PRO A 605 25.23 3.07 -17.41
CA PRO A 605 25.47 3.25 -18.84
C PRO A 605 24.20 3.66 -19.63
N TYR A 606 23.04 3.40 -19.09
CA TYR A 606 21.75 3.86 -19.63
C TYR A 606 21.42 5.24 -19.05
N ARG A 607 22.01 6.26 -19.64
CA ARG A 607 21.80 7.67 -19.29
C ARG A 607 20.31 8.02 -19.32
N SER A 608 19.89 8.93 -18.45
CA SER A 608 18.55 9.50 -18.50
C SER A 608 18.40 10.41 -19.72
N LEU A 609 18.21 9.82 -20.89
CA LEU A 609 18.00 10.55 -22.14
C LEU A 609 16.89 11.60 -22.03
N TRP A 610 15.88 11.38 -21.19
CA TRP A 610 14.79 12.33 -20.98
C TRP A 610 15.28 13.58 -20.25
N THR A 611 16.02 13.42 -19.14
CA THR A 611 16.58 14.53 -18.35
C THR A 611 17.60 15.32 -19.18
N GLU A 612 18.52 14.66 -19.90
CA GLU A 612 19.49 15.32 -20.76
C GLU A 612 18.80 16.15 -21.85
N ARG A 613 17.81 15.57 -22.55
CA ARG A 613 17.00 16.27 -23.55
C ARG A 613 16.23 17.45 -22.98
N LEU A 614 15.78 17.37 -21.73
CA LEU A 614 15.13 18.49 -21.04
C LEU A 614 16.12 19.66 -20.90
N TYR A 615 17.29 19.40 -20.28
CA TYR A 615 18.30 20.46 -20.06
C TYR A 615 18.82 21.05 -21.37
N ASP A 616 19.02 20.24 -22.41
CA ASP A 616 19.37 20.69 -23.75
C ASP A 616 18.29 21.59 -24.35
N ARG A 617 17.02 21.17 -24.27
CA ARG A 617 15.88 21.90 -24.85
C ARG A 617 15.61 23.22 -24.15
N LEU A 618 15.86 23.28 -22.84
CA LEU A 618 15.72 24.50 -22.05
C LEU A 618 16.93 25.44 -22.21
N GLY A 619 17.97 25.03 -22.93
CA GLY A 619 19.19 25.84 -23.12
C GLY A 619 20.05 25.99 -21.85
N ILE A 620 19.94 25.06 -20.91
CA ILE A 620 20.64 25.08 -19.62
C ILE A 620 21.55 23.84 -19.42
N ARG A 621 22.09 23.31 -20.48
CA ARG A 621 22.95 22.11 -20.45
C ARG A 621 24.17 22.25 -19.53
N ASP A 622 24.66 23.46 -19.33
CA ASP A 622 25.75 23.81 -18.41
C ASP A 622 25.36 23.55 -16.92
N ARG A 623 24.05 23.47 -16.60
CA ARG A 623 23.53 23.16 -15.27
C ARG A 623 23.44 21.66 -15.00
N LEU A 624 23.62 20.80 -15.99
CA LEU A 624 23.65 19.36 -15.85
C LEU A 624 25.07 18.83 -16.01
N PHE A 625 25.58 18.19 -14.97
CA PHE A 625 26.87 17.52 -14.99
C PHE A 625 26.70 16.00 -14.79
N ILE A 626 27.43 15.23 -15.57
CA ILE A 626 27.50 13.76 -15.45
C ILE A 626 28.97 13.37 -15.38
N GLY A 627 29.45 12.85 -14.24
CA GLY A 627 30.84 12.54 -14.05
C GLY A 627 31.23 12.16 -12.64
N GLY A 628 32.47 12.49 -12.25
CA GLY A 628 33.00 12.15 -10.92
C GLY A 628 32.49 13.07 -9.81
N LEU A 629 32.41 12.53 -8.57
CA LEU A 629 31.83 13.23 -7.43
C LEU A 629 32.52 14.55 -7.09
N ARG A 630 33.86 14.57 -7.02
CA ARG A 630 34.61 15.79 -6.69
C ARG A 630 34.35 16.93 -7.68
N GLU A 631 34.26 16.60 -8.97
CA GLU A 631 33.97 17.58 -10.00
C GLU A 631 32.51 18.04 -9.93
N ALA A 632 31.56 17.11 -9.70
CA ALA A 632 30.14 17.42 -9.54
C ALA A 632 29.92 18.44 -8.39
N VAL A 633 30.48 18.18 -7.24
CA VAL A 633 30.35 19.05 -6.05
C VAL A 633 31.12 20.38 -6.29
N GLY A 634 32.31 20.31 -6.85
CA GLY A 634 33.09 21.51 -7.17
C GLY A 634 32.38 22.47 -8.13
N ARG A 635 31.73 21.95 -9.18
CA ARG A 635 30.92 22.74 -10.12
C ARG A 635 29.66 23.32 -9.45
N MET A 636 29.01 22.55 -8.60
CA MET A 636 27.82 22.96 -7.86
C MET A 636 28.10 24.21 -7.01
N ILE A 637 29.16 24.16 -6.21
CA ILE A 637 29.58 25.27 -5.33
C ILE A 637 30.16 26.42 -6.16
N GLY A 638 30.99 26.15 -7.18
CA GLY A 638 31.57 27.16 -8.05
C GLY A 638 30.54 27.93 -8.89
N MET A 639 29.38 27.37 -9.17
CA MET A 639 28.28 28.09 -9.82
C MET A 639 27.55 29.04 -8.85
N GLY A 640 27.54 28.74 -7.56
CA GLY A 640 27.03 29.64 -6.54
C GLY A 640 27.81 30.95 -6.44
N SER A 641 29.12 30.95 -6.70
CA SER A 641 29.99 32.11 -6.63
C SER A 641 29.96 33.02 -7.87
N ARG A 642 29.41 32.56 -9.01
CA ARG A 642 29.36 33.30 -10.29
C ARG A 642 28.05 34.01 -10.60
N GLY A 643 27.04 33.86 -9.73
CA GLY A 643 25.69 34.39 -9.92
C GLY A 643 25.29 35.50 -8.94
N ALA A 644 26.23 36.36 -8.50
CA ALA A 644 25.98 37.57 -7.73
C ALA A 644 26.32 38.80 -8.60
#